data_7665f3a436f12cc663b61dc9096fdda5
#
_entry.id   7665f3a436f12cc663b61dc9096fdda5
#
_cell.length_a   1.000
_cell.length_b   1.000
_cell.length_c   1.000
_cell.angle_alpha   90.00
_cell.angle_beta   90.00
_cell.angle_gamma   90.00
#
_symmetry.space_group_name_H-M   'P 1'
#
loop_
_entity.id
_entity.type
_entity.pdbx_description
1 polymer ?
#
loop_
_entity_poly.entity_id
_entity_poly.type
_entity_poly.pdbx_seq_one_letter_code
_entity_poly.pdbx_strand_id
1 'polypeptide(L)'
;MAVTAQSASLHPFMDDTITSWHRFSVVETGIQKITKNFLQQLGVPVDDIDPKTLRVFGRGGQMLPLQNAADIEALHENAIWVVGENNGSFDDEDYILFMGYAGDTWNTESKTFRNLYHNTTTYYITYGTSYGKRVVVEQGNDVVSTNAIHAGIYTTAIEEENYNIGSLGRQWFGVRFSDAQKETYTLQTPNVMPETTIDVVARVAAAANTSTSFTFSSSSESTTNSLGAISGTTIATAPYTQFNDFSGAIQLQLNPTNEVTAELEYSSNGDFSSNGYLDFILAQYKRKLSGAERSFLFTLDPSISVQELAITDATSETSLWELNSDVVYMPTVDATTFGADVLVDADSEFVLATDYKTPTYERSTRMFTPSSFLTQIQSSPPTTYLLITSEAYREEAQRLVAHRIENRELQAKLVTLEEIYEAFSTGQQDIAAIRNFVRYLYVSQGKQLKYLCLFGDTSYDYQNRTRGNDMVVPTFHALSSFSLTNSYMSDDFFTMMDIGEGFLGSNDEMDLAVGRMVFSNDAQARVAVDKVIEYESPENKGSWNNSFTLLSDDVDEEWEYIIQEKLDLVGDDLQRNKPFLNVTKLHSDAFTQVASAGGDRYPGVEAALENRLSQGTLVVNYFGHGGEDGLSNEFLVDKDLAATVFHPGRYPLFITSTCEFSRFDNHERQTAGELIYQNPTGGAIGLISTTRQIYVTNGISYNDILSRNLFSFGSDDYTSIAEALRKAKSEFSDVNQKRIIFYIGDPALKLHIP
;
A
#
# COMPACT_ATOMS: atom_id res chain seq x y z
N MET A 1 29.95 9.37 -18.37
CA MET A 1 30.42 7.99 -18.16
C MET A 1 29.20 7.11 -18.40
N ALA A 2 29.26 6.20 -19.38
CA ALA A 2 28.17 5.30 -19.65
C ALA A 2 28.07 4.31 -18.48
N VAL A 3 27.02 4.40 -17.71
CA VAL A 3 26.65 3.36 -16.75
C VAL A 3 26.23 2.16 -17.58
N THR A 4 27.08 1.13 -17.63
CA THR A 4 26.70 -0.17 -18.16
C THR A 4 25.51 -0.65 -17.34
N ALA A 5 24.36 -0.75 -17.96
CA ALA A 5 23.18 -1.36 -17.38
C ALA A 5 23.57 -2.80 -16.98
N GLN A 6 23.75 -3.00 -15.69
CA GLN A 6 23.81 -4.33 -15.11
C GLN A 6 22.44 -4.94 -15.34
N SER A 7 22.37 -6.00 -16.14
CA SER A 7 21.13 -6.75 -16.33
C SER A 7 20.76 -7.32 -14.97
N ALA A 8 19.75 -6.72 -14.34
CA ALA A 8 19.20 -7.27 -13.12
C ALA A 8 18.72 -8.70 -13.42
N SER A 9 19.31 -9.67 -12.76
CA SER A 9 18.82 -11.05 -12.80
C SER A 9 17.61 -11.13 -11.88
N LEU A 10 16.46 -10.72 -12.41
CA LEU A 10 15.17 -10.82 -11.73
C LEU A 10 14.73 -12.28 -11.81
N HIS A 11 15.17 -13.12 -10.89
CA HIS A 11 14.77 -14.53 -10.80
C HIS A 11 14.01 -14.79 -9.51
N PRO A 12 12.69 -14.49 -9.47
CA PRO A 12 11.97 -14.60 -8.21
C PRO A 12 11.84 -16.05 -7.69
N PHE A 13 11.75 -17.08 -8.54
CA PHE A 13 11.33 -18.42 -8.09
C PHE A 13 11.81 -19.58 -8.95
N MET A 14 12.93 -19.51 -9.56
CA MET A 14 13.33 -20.52 -10.54
C MET A 14 14.17 -21.64 -9.92
N ASP A 15 13.52 -22.51 -9.17
CA ASP A 15 14.02 -23.89 -9.06
C ASP A 15 13.03 -24.81 -9.79
N ASP A 16 13.30 -25.08 -11.07
CA ASP A 16 12.48 -25.93 -11.94
C ASP A 16 12.36 -27.39 -11.43
N THR A 17 13.11 -27.73 -10.39
CA THR A 17 13.12 -29.05 -9.76
C THR A 17 12.03 -29.19 -8.69
N ILE A 18 11.43 -28.09 -8.24
CA ILE A 18 10.39 -28.11 -7.20
C ILE A 18 9.02 -28.31 -7.85
N THR A 19 8.39 -29.46 -7.56
CA THR A 19 7.10 -29.84 -8.14
C THR A 19 5.91 -29.63 -7.22
N SER A 20 6.13 -29.46 -5.90
CA SER A 20 5.06 -29.37 -4.90
C SER A 20 5.36 -28.33 -3.85
N TRP A 21 4.41 -27.44 -3.63
CA TRP A 21 4.46 -26.38 -2.62
C TRP A 21 3.29 -26.57 -1.65
N HIS A 22 3.59 -26.70 -0.35
CA HIS A 22 2.59 -26.91 0.69
C HIS A 22 2.56 -25.68 1.60
N ARG A 23 1.42 -24.99 1.63
CA ARG A 23 1.21 -23.74 2.34
C ARG A 23 0.82 -23.96 3.79
N PHE A 24 1.38 -23.16 4.69
CA PHE A 24 1.00 -23.08 6.10
C PHE A 24 1.20 -21.67 6.64
N SER A 25 0.64 -21.35 7.81
CA SER A 25 0.73 -20.02 8.42
C SER A 25 1.43 -20.05 9.77
N VAL A 26 2.14 -18.95 10.07
CA VAL A 26 2.71 -18.64 11.38
C VAL A 26 1.92 -17.49 11.98
N VAL A 27 1.42 -17.68 13.22
CA VAL A 27 0.59 -16.70 13.93
C VAL A 27 1.25 -16.16 15.19
N GLU A 28 2.37 -16.77 15.61
CA GLU A 28 3.21 -16.31 16.73
C GLU A 28 4.68 -16.31 16.31
N THR A 29 5.36 -15.18 16.52
CA THR A 29 6.81 -15.07 16.26
C THR A 29 7.61 -15.94 17.24
N GLY A 30 8.58 -16.69 16.72
CA GLY A 30 9.46 -17.58 17.47
C GLY A 30 9.85 -18.83 16.72
N ILE A 31 10.57 -19.73 17.39
CA ILE A 31 11.00 -21.00 16.78
C ILE A 31 9.79 -21.91 16.62
N GLN A 32 9.47 -22.21 15.36
CA GLN A 32 8.35 -23.08 14.96
C GLN A 32 8.80 -24.53 14.96
N LYS A 33 7.94 -25.44 15.42
CA LYS A 33 8.15 -26.89 15.38
C LYS A 33 7.16 -27.54 14.44
N ILE A 34 7.67 -28.13 13.36
CA ILE A 34 6.91 -28.89 12.38
C ILE A 34 7.15 -30.39 12.61
N THR A 35 6.10 -31.13 12.96
CA THR A 35 6.17 -32.56 13.24
C THR A 35 5.79 -33.36 11.98
N LYS A 36 6.07 -34.69 12.00
CA LYS A 36 5.62 -35.63 10.95
C LYS A 36 4.12 -35.57 10.71
N ASN A 37 3.33 -35.55 11.77
CA ASN A 37 1.86 -35.43 11.65
C ASN A 37 1.42 -34.14 10.95
N PHE A 38 2.09 -33.03 11.24
CA PHE A 38 1.80 -31.76 10.56
C PHE A 38 2.12 -31.84 9.05
N LEU A 39 3.27 -32.43 8.68
CA LEU A 39 3.65 -32.63 7.27
C LEU A 39 2.65 -33.51 6.53
N GLN A 40 2.19 -34.58 7.17
CA GLN A 40 1.16 -35.47 6.61
C GLN A 40 -0.18 -34.74 6.41
N GLN A 41 -0.59 -33.88 7.34
CA GLN A 41 -1.78 -33.03 7.20
C GLN A 41 -1.66 -32.05 6.03
N LEU A 42 -0.46 -31.52 5.76
CA LEU A 42 -0.17 -30.69 4.61
C LEU A 42 -0.15 -31.48 3.29
N GLY A 43 -0.13 -32.80 3.34
CA GLY A 43 -0.06 -33.66 2.15
C GLY A 43 1.37 -33.91 1.65
N VAL A 44 2.38 -33.67 2.48
CA VAL A 44 3.77 -34.04 2.18
C VAL A 44 3.92 -35.57 2.32
N PRO A 45 4.45 -36.29 1.32
CA PRO A 45 4.64 -37.75 1.39
C PRO A 45 5.90 -38.10 2.19
N VAL A 46 5.86 -37.83 3.50
CA VAL A 46 7.04 -37.88 4.41
C VAL A 46 7.72 -39.25 4.50
N ASP A 47 7.00 -40.32 4.20
CA ASP A 47 7.53 -41.68 4.24
C ASP A 47 8.33 -42.04 2.97
N ASP A 48 8.23 -41.21 1.92
CA ASP A 48 8.80 -41.49 0.58
C ASP A 48 9.92 -40.47 0.20
N ILE A 49 10.27 -39.53 1.08
CA ILE A 49 11.20 -38.45 0.79
C ILE A 49 12.47 -38.55 1.67
N ASP A 50 13.61 -38.11 1.11
CA ASP A 50 14.81 -37.83 1.91
C ASP A 50 14.58 -36.53 2.71
N PRO A 51 14.59 -36.56 4.07
CA PRO A 51 14.37 -35.38 4.88
C PRO A 51 15.38 -34.25 4.63
N LYS A 52 16.56 -34.54 4.11
CA LYS A 52 17.55 -33.55 3.69
C LYS A 52 17.08 -32.66 2.53
N THR A 53 16.05 -33.10 1.79
CA THR A 53 15.47 -32.33 0.68
C THR A 53 14.34 -31.40 1.13
N LEU A 54 13.92 -31.48 2.40
CA LEU A 54 12.92 -30.54 2.94
C LEU A 54 13.48 -29.13 3.00
N ARG A 55 12.67 -28.18 2.51
CA ARG A 55 12.99 -26.75 2.42
C ARG A 55 11.80 -25.93 2.89
N VAL A 56 12.06 -24.85 3.66
CA VAL A 56 11.03 -23.90 4.11
C VAL A 56 11.30 -22.55 3.49
N PHE A 57 10.27 -21.96 2.88
CA PHE A 57 10.33 -20.66 2.23
C PHE A 57 9.34 -19.69 2.85
N GLY A 58 9.72 -18.42 2.93
CA GLY A 58 8.88 -17.33 3.44
C GLY A 58 9.71 -16.13 3.84
N ARG A 59 9.11 -14.94 3.80
CA ARG A 59 9.79 -13.68 4.10
C ARG A 59 9.59 -13.18 5.53
N GLY A 60 9.09 -13.98 6.44
CA GLY A 60 8.91 -13.58 7.83
C GLY A 60 7.80 -12.56 8.07
N GLY A 61 6.81 -12.45 7.17
CA GLY A 61 5.70 -11.51 7.33
C GLY A 61 6.09 -10.03 7.24
N GLN A 62 7.31 -9.72 6.84
CA GLN A 62 7.75 -8.35 6.61
C GLN A 62 7.14 -7.80 5.32
N MET A 63 6.71 -6.53 5.37
CA MET A 63 6.32 -5.80 4.17
C MET A 63 7.50 -5.69 3.21
N LEU A 64 7.22 -5.86 1.92
CA LEU A 64 8.25 -5.69 0.89
C LEU A 64 8.72 -4.22 0.85
N PRO A 65 10.00 -3.97 0.55
CA PRO A 65 10.51 -2.62 0.41
C PRO A 65 9.74 -1.82 -0.64
N LEU A 66 9.38 -0.60 -0.31
CA LEU A 66 8.75 0.32 -1.26
C LEU A 66 9.73 0.77 -2.33
N GLN A 67 11.02 0.86 -2.00
CA GLN A 67 12.06 1.24 -2.95
C GLN A 67 12.46 0.05 -3.84
N ASN A 68 12.67 0.33 -5.13
CA ASN A 68 13.16 -0.65 -6.09
C ASN A 68 14.63 -1.00 -5.81
N ALA A 69 14.89 -2.24 -5.43
CA ALA A 69 16.25 -2.79 -5.38
C ALA A 69 16.75 -3.20 -6.77
N ALA A 70 18.06 -3.45 -6.88
CA ALA A 70 18.67 -3.99 -8.10
C ALA A 70 18.16 -5.40 -8.41
N ASP A 71 17.98 -6.22 -7.38
CA ASP A 71 17.46 -7.58 -7.47
C ASP A 71 16.10 -7.67 -6.77
N ILE A 72 15.18 -8.43 -7.34
CA ILE A 72 13.91 -8.77 -6.69
C ILE A 72 14.09 -10.15 -6.07
N GLU A 73 14.29 -10.17 -4.77
CA GLU A 73 14.22 -11.41 -4.01
C GLU A 73 12.75 -11.71 -3.70
N ALA A 74 12.16 -12.59 -4.47
CA ALA A 74 10.75 -12.92 -4.29
C ALA A 74 10.51 -14.03 -3.27
N LEU A 75 11.40 -15.00 -3.15
CA LEU A 75 11.32 -16.07 -2.18
C LEU A 75 12.63 -16.22 -1.40
N HIS A 76 12.50 -16.20 -0.08
CA HIS A 76 13.60 -16.45 0.82
C HIS A 76 13.53 -17.89 1.34
N GLU A 77 14.61 -18.67 1.17
CA GLU A 77 14.74 -19.96 1.80
C GLU A 77 15.28 -19.80 3.22
N ASN A 78 14.46 -20.18 4.19
CA ASN A 78 14.84 -20.13 5.60
C ASN A 78 15.75 -21.32 5.95
N ALA A 79 16.80 -21.04 6.73
CA ALA A 79 17.60 -22.10 7.28
C ALA A 79 16.76 -22.89 8.32
N ILE A 80 16.77 -24.21 8.22
CA ILE A 80 16.02 -25.10 9.09
C ILE A 80 16.93 -26.08 9.82
N TRP A 81 16.50 -26.49 10.99
CA TRP A 81 17.12 -27.59 11.70
C TRP A 81 16.18 -28.80 11.62
N VAL A 82 16.60 -29.85 10.90
CA VAL A 82 15.87 -31.11 10.82
C VAL A 82 16.48 -32.07 11.84
N VAL A 83 15.79 -32.27 12.94
CA VAL A 83 16.23 -33.20 13.99
C VAL A 83 15.88 -34.61 13.53
N GLY A 84 16.88 -35.51 13.49
CA GLY A 84 16.71 -36.92 13.09
C GLY A 84 17.10 -37.26 11.63
N GLU A 85 17.34 -36.30 10.75
CA GLU A 85 17.52 -36.50 9.29
C GLU A 85 18.70 -37.43 8.86
N ASN A 86 19.60 -37.77 9.80
CA ASN A 86 20.86 -38.50 9.45
C ASN A 86 20.65 -39.97 9.07
N ASN A 87 19.53 -40.58 9.47
CA ASN A 87 19.21 -41.96 9.12
C ASN A 87 18.56 -42.11 7.74
N GLY A 88 18.19 -40.97 7.09
CA GLY A 88 17.60 -40.94 5.74
C GLY A 88 16.09 -41.13 5.71
N SER A 89 15.43 -41.15 6.85
CA SER A 89 13.98 -41.21 7.01
C SER A 89 13.50 -40.07 7.89
N PHE A 90 12.22 -39.70 7.80
CA PHE A 90 11.57 -38.76 8.73
C PHE A 90 10.65 -39.55 9.63
N ASP A 91 11.16 -39.91 10.82
CA ASP A 91 10.48 -40.78 11.77
C ASP A 91 9.47 -40.03 12.65
N ASP A 92 8.70 -40.74 13.49
CA ASP A 92 7.64 -40.14 14.30
C ASP A 92 8.17 -39.14 15.36
N GLU A 93 9.41 -39.32 15.82
CA GLU A 93 10.08 -38.43 16.77
C GLU A 93 10.84 -37.29 16.10
N ASP A 94 10.95 -37.29 14.79
CA ASP A 94 11.67 -36.26 14.05
C ASP A 94 10.82 -35.00 13.87
N TYR A 95 11.49 -33.88 13.77
CA TYR A 95 10.82 -32.60 13.57
C TYR A 95 11.75 -31.56 12.92
N ILE A 96 11.12 -30.54 12.35
CA ILE A 96 11.82 -29.37 11.80
C ILE A 96 11.65 -28.22 12.78
N LEU A 97 12.74 -27.48 13.02
CA LEU A 97 12.75 -26.19 13.70
C LEU A 97 13.19 -25.10 12.72
N PHE A 98 12.54 -23.95 12.77
CA PHE A 98 12.97 -22.76 12.03
C PHE A 98 12.41 -21.50 12.72
N MET A 99 13.04 -20.34 12.47
CA MET A 99 12.51 -19.06 12.92
C MET A 99 11.33 -18.63 12.03
N GLY A 100 10.17 -18.52 12.65
CA GLY A 100 8.97 -18.02 12.01
C GLY A 100 8.52 -16.71 12.63
N TYR A 101 8.18 -15.72 11.79
CA TYR A 101 7.66 -14.42 12.22
C TYR A 101 6.17 -14.32 11.91
N ALA A 102 5.42 -13.69 12.80
CA ALA A 102 3.98 -13.45 12.65
C ALA A 102 3.63 -12.08 12.03
N GLY A 103 4.62 -11.36 11.51
CA GLY A 103 4.43 -10.04 10.91
C GLY A 103 4.50 -8.87 11.89
N ASP A 104 4.63 -9.13 13.19
CA ASP A 104 4.71 -8.10 14.25
C ASP A 104 6.16 -7.65 14.49
N THR A 105 6.78 -7.05 13.48
CA THR A 105 8.14 -6.50 13.56
C THR A 105 8.15 -5.04 13.13
N TRP A 106 9.04 -4.23 13.75
CA TRP A 106 9.13 -2.81 13.42
C TRP A 106 9.46 -2.59 11.94
N ASN A 107 8.60 -1.85 11.25
CA ASN A 107 8.84 -1.39 9.89
C ASN A 107 9.21 0.09 9.88
N THR A 108 10.43 0.40 9.45
CA THR A 108 10.98 1.76 9.47
C THR A 108 10.32 2.69 8.43
N GLU A 109 9.88 2.15 7.30
CA GLU A 109 9.23 2.93 6.23
C GLU A 109 7.80 3.32 6.60
N SER A 110 7.06 2.41 7.21
CA SER A 110 5.67 2.61 7.61
C SER A 110 5.50 2.98 9.08
N LYS A 111 6.58 2.92 9.88
CA LYS A 111 6.64 3.30 11.30
C LYS A 111 5.59 2.62 12.17
N THR A 112 5.44 1.33 12.00
CA THR A 112 4.48 0.47 12.69
C THR A 112 5.13 -0.88 13.04
N PHE A 113 4.65 -1.54 14.08
CA PHE A 113 4.96 -2.94 14.40
C PHE A 113 4.00 -3.91 13.69
N ARG A 114 2.95 -3.39 13.01
CA ARG A 114 1.96 -4.20 12.33
C ARG A 114 2.23 -4.26 10.83
N ASN A 115 2.02 -5.42 10.23
CA ASN A 115 1.95 -5.48 8.78
C ASN A 115 0.67 -4.77 8.31
N LEU A 116 0.81 -3.83 7.36
CA LEU A 116 -0.31 -3.02 6.87
C LEU A 116 -1.29 -3.80 6.00
N TYR A 117 -0.84 -4.89 5.38
CA TYR A 117 -1.57 -5.58 4.33
C TYR A 117 -2.22 -6.88 4.80
N HIS A 118 -1.67 -7.53 5.83
CA HIS A 118 -2.17 -8.80 6.35
C HIS A 118 -1.81 -8.99 7.83
N ASN A 119 -2.53 -9.88 8.50
CA ASN A 119 -2.36 -10.18 9.94
C ASN A 119 -1.90 -11.63 10.21
N THR A 120 -1.54 -12.38 9.18
CA THR A 120 -1.01 -13.74 9.28
C THR A 120 0.15 -13.89 8.30
N THR A 121 1.20 -14.63 8.69
CA THR A 121 2.35 -14.84 7.83
C THR A 121 2.32 -16.22 7.19
N THR A 122 2.41 -16.25 5.87
CA THR A 122 2.43 -17.48 5.08
C THR A 122 3.86 -17.95 4.82
N TYR A 123 4.05 -19.25 4.97
CA TYR A 123 5.25 -19.98 4.59
C TYR A 123 4.88 -21.15 3.68
N TYR A 124 5.88 -21.63 2.94
CA TYR A 124 5.77 -22.84 2.14
C TYR A 124 6.80 -23.87 2.58
N ILE A 125 6.40 -25.14 2.61
CA ILE A 125 7.32 -26.25 2.69
C ILE A 125 7.31 -27.02 1.37
N THR A 126 8.48 -27.45 0.95
CA THR A 126 8.65 -28.21 -0.28
C THR A 126 9.73 -29.27 -0.09
N TYR A 127 9.82 -30.18 -1.05
CA TYR A 127 10.81 -31.25 -1.11
C TYR A 127 11.19 -31.52 -2.57
N GLY A 128 12.32 -32.16 -2.81
CA GLY A 128 12.79 -32.42 -4.18
C GLY A 128 14.11 -33.16 -4.23
N THR A 129 14.92 -32.81 -5.23
CA THR A 129 16.23 -33.43 -5.46
C THR A 129 17.40 -32.66 -4.86
N SER A 130 17.17 -31.40 -4.49
CA SER A 130 18.18 -30.52 -3.88
C SER A 130 18.07 -30.53 -2.37
N TYR A 131 19.20 -30.49 -1.66
CA TYR A 131 19.21 -30.31 -0.21
C TYR A 131 18.78 -28.90 0.17
N GLY A 132 18.03 -28.81 1.28
CA GLY A 132 17.59 -27.54 1.81
C GLY A 132 18.66 -26.83 2.64
N LYS A 133 18.49 -25.52 2.84
CA LYS A 133 19.33 -24.71 3.70
C LYS A 133 19.21 -25.19 5.15
N ARG A 134 20.34 -25.32 5.85
CA ARG A 134 20.40 -25.81 7.23
C ARG A 134 21.07 -24.80 8.14
N VAL A 135 20.60 -24.73 9.37
CA VAL A 135 21.34 -24.08 10.45
C VAL A 135 22.58 -24.91 10.79
N VAL A 136 23.62 -24.23 11.21
CA VAL A 136 24.81 -24.86 11.79
C VAL A 136 24.60 -25.01 13.30
N VAL A 137 24.59 -26.24 13.79
CA VAL A 137 24.44 -26.50 15.23
C VAL A 137 25.81 -26.63 15.87
N GLU A 138 26.11 -25.74 16.83
CA GLU A 138 27.36 -25.68 17.55
C GLU A 138 27.14 -25.95 19.04
N GLN A 139 28.17 -26.47 19.70
CA GLN A 139 28.18 -26.58 21.16
C GLN A 139 28.64 -25.26 21.75
N GLY A 140 27.88 -24.74 22.71
CA GLY A 140 28.29 -23.57 23.47
C GLY A 140 29.50 -23.87 24.38
N ASN A 141 30.19 -22.82 24.80
CA ASN A 141 31.36 -22.89 25.66
C ASN A 141 30.95 -23.22 27.09
N ASP A 142 31.59 -24.25 27.72
CA ASP A 142 31.34 -24.59 29.12
C ASP A 142 31.93 -23.57 30.10
N VAL A 143 32.94 -22.83 29.67
CA VAL A 143 33.61 -21.79 30.45
C VAL A 143 33.23 -20.44 29.86
N VAL A 144 32.49 -19.66 30.65
CA VAL A 144 32.05 -18.31 30.30
C VAL A 144 33.00 -17.29 30.92
N SER A 145 33.46 -16.32 30.15
CA SER A 145 34.37 -15.28 30.65
C SER A 145 33.66 -14.34 31.62
N THR A 146 34.45 -13.69 32.49
CA THR A 146 33.94 -12.70 33.47
C THR A 146 33.40 -11.44 32.80
N ASN A 147 33.69 -11.24 31.50
CA ASN A 147 33.22 -10.10 30.71
C ASN A 147 32.06 -10.44 29.81
N ALA A 148 31.54 -11.69 29.87
CA ALA A 148 30.41 -12.10 29.03
C ALA A 148 29.14 -11.25 29.32
N ILE A 149 28.34 -11.09 28.30
CA ILE A 149 27.09 -10.34 28.37
C ILE A 149 25.97 -11.27 28.83
N HIS A 150 25.27 -10.89 29.88
CA HIS A 150 24.19 -11.66 30.51
C HIS A 150 22.78 -11.16 30.14
N ALA A 151 22.66 -10.17 29.26
CA ALA A 151 21.36 -9.58 28.86
C ALA A 151 21.36 -9.07 27.42
N GLY A 152 20.24 -9.26 26.74
CA GLY A 152 19.97 -8.65 25.43
C GLY A 152 19.03 -7.44 25.56
N ILE A 153 18.97 -6.61 24.53
CA ILE A 153 18.01 -5.52 24.38
C ILE A 153 16.70 -6.14 23.90
N TYR A 154 15.66 -6.02 24.72
CA TYR A 154 14.33 -6.55 24.44
C TYR A 154 13.32 -5.41 24.31
N THR A 155 12.44 -5.51 23.32
CA THR A 155 11.35 -4.55 23.10
C THR A 155 10.01 -5.27 23.16
N THR A 156 9.06 -4.72 23.90
CA THR A 156 7.65 -5.11 23.89
C THR A 156 6.79 -3.91 23.54
N ALA A 157 5.76 -4.10 22.75
CA ALA A 157 4.90 -3.02 22.29
C ALA A 157 3.42 -3.40 22.37
N ILE A 158 2.58 -2.40 22.57
CA ILE A 158 1.13 -2.46 22.40
C ILE A 158 0.79 -1.50 21.25
N GLU A 159 0.30 -2.04 20.16
CA GLU A 159 -0.16 -1.31 18.99
C GLU A 159 -1.45 -1.95 18.47
N GLU A 160 -2.46 -1.12 18.30
CA GLU A 160 -3.74 -1.48 17.70
C GLU A 160 -4.03 -0.52 16.55
N GLU A 161 -4.81 -0.95 15.57
CA GLU A 161 -5.12 -0.16 14.39
C GLU A 161 -6.62 -0.13 14.13
N ASN A 162 -7.35 0.65 14.95
CA ASN A 162 -8.81 0.75 14.95
C ASN A 162 -9.34 2.01 14.24
N TYR A 163 -8.52 3.07 14.16
CA TYR A 163 -8.94 4.38 13.66
C TYR A 163 -7.98 4.91 12.60
N ASN A 164 -8.49 5.20 11.41
CA ASN A 164 -7.83 6.06 10.44
C ASN A 164 -8.48 7.45 10.52
N ILE A 165 -7.73 8.47 10.92
CA ILE A 165 -8.29 9.78 11.34
C ILE A 165 -8.94 10.52 10.16
N GLY A 166 -8.34 10.45 8.98
CA GLY A 166 -8.82 11.19 7.81
C GLY A 166 -9.56 10.34 6.78
N SER A 167 -9.75 9.04 7.04
CA SER A 167 -10.18 8.06 6.02
C SER A 167 -9.29 8.15 4.77
N LEU A 168 -7.96 8.27 4.99
CA LEU A 168 -6.93 8.41 3.95
C LEU A 168 -5.55 8.05 4.49
N GLY A 169 -4.57 7.85 3.61
CA GLY A 169 -3.23 7.46 4.01
C GLY A 169 -3.17 6.04 4.59
N ARG A 170 -2.00 5.65 5.12
CA ARG A 170 -1.79 4.29 5.65
C ARG A 170 -1.45 4.23 7.14
N GLN A 171 -1.51 5.35 7.86
CA GLN A 171 -1.29 5.40 9.30
C GLN A 171 -2.61 5.24 10.05
N TRP A 172 -2.66 4.27 10.97
CA TRP A 172 -3.79 3.96 11.82
C TRP A 172 -3.45 4.20 13.28
N PHE A 173 -4.47 4.19 14.14
CA PHE A 173 -4.35 4.43 15.57
C PHE A 173 -5.21 3.44 16.36
N GLY A 174 -4.76 3.06 17.55
CA GLY A 174 -5.44 2.08 18.37
C GLY A 174 -6.59 2.66 19.16
N VAL A 175 -6.34 3.71 19.93
CA VAL A 175 -7.31 4.28 20.87
C VAL A 175 -7.57 5.75 20.56
N ARG A 176 -8.84 6.14 20.61
CA ARG A 176 -9.29 7.52 20.52
C ARG A 176 -9.66 8.05 21.90
N PHE A 177 -9.13 9.23 22.25
CA PHE A 177 -9.37 9.92 23.51
C PHE A 177 -10.28 11.14 23.31
N SER A 178 -11.24 11.29 24.18
CA SER A 178 -11.95 12.55 24.44
C SER A 178 -11.24 13.36 25.53
N ASP A 179 -11.70 14.61 25.75
CA ASP A 179 -11.11 15.50 26.77
C ASP A 179 -11.10 14.86 28.16
N ALA A 180 -9.98 14.99 28.86
CA ALA A 180 -9.71 14.44 30.18
C ALA A 180 -9.85 12.90 30.29
N GLN A 181 -9.94 12.17 29.17
CA GLN A 181 -9.95 10.71 29.17
C GLN A 181 -8.57 10.18 29.52
N LYS A 182 -8.55 9.12 30.33
CA LYS A 182 -7.36 8.40 30.77
C LYS A 182 -7.47 6.95 30.37
N GLU A 183 -6.36 6.41 29.88
CA GLU A 183 -6.22 4.99 29.58
C GLU A 183 -4.96 4.44 30.26
N THR A 184 -5.07 3.25 30.79
CA THR A 184 -3.96 2.58 31.49
C THR A 184 -3.49 1.39 30.69
N TYR A 185 -2.18 1.33 30.51
CA TYR A 185 -1.51 0.28 29.74
C TYR A 185 -0.55 -0.48 30.66
N THR A 186 -0.55 -1.79 30.52
CA THR A 186 0.33 -2.68 31.27
C THR A 186 1.25 -3.43 30.31
N LEU A 187 2.55 -3.17 30.39
CA LEU A 187 3.58 -3.86 29.63
C LEU A 187 4.31 -4.86 30.55
N GLN A 188 4.39 -6.09 30.08
CA GLN A 188 5.17 -7.12 30.80
C GLN A 188 6.65 -6.94 30.49
N THR A 189 7.46 -6.79 31.53
CA THR A 189 8.91 -6.57 31.46
C THR A 189 9.67 -7.62 32.26
N PRO A 190 9.46 -8.93 31.96
CA PRO A 190 10.06 -10.00 32.75
C PRO A 190 11.58 -9.98 32.67
N ASN A 191 12.21 -10.38 33.79
CA ASN A 191 13.67 -10.57 33.88
C ASN A 191 14.52 -9.35 33.51
N VAL A 192 14.00 -8.15 33.77
CA VAL A 192 14.77 -6.92 33.60
C VAL A 192 16.06 -6.99 34.43
N MET A 193 17.17 -6.52 33.85
CA MET A 193 18.44 -6.43 34.54
C MET A 193 18.36 -5.43 35.69
N PRO A 194 18.77 -5.78 36.91
CA PRO A 194 18.92 -4.84 38.03
C PRO A 194 19.87 -3.69 37.60
N GLU A 195 19.66 -2.52 38.15
CA GLU A 195 20.52 -1.33 37.93
C GLU A 195 20.51 -0.78 36.47
N THR A 196 19.53 -1.23 35.68
CA THR A 196 19.25 -0.62 34.35
C THR A 196 17.92 0.12 34.41
N THR A 197 17.60 0.88 33.36
CA THR A 197 16.29 1.54 33.21
C THR A 197 15.42 0.79 32.23
N ILE A 198 14.11 1.02 32.33
CA ILE A 198 13.12 0.66 31.33
C ILE A 198 12.73 1.96 30.64
N ASP A 199 13.04 2.08 29.35
CA ASP A 199 12.60 3.20 28.52
C ASP A 199 11.21 2.90 27.99
N VAL A 200 10.22 3.72 28.34
CA VAL A 200 8.83 3.57 27.89
C VAL A 200 8.47 4.74 27.01
N VAL A 201 7.98 4.45 25.83
CA VAL A 201 7.68 5.45 24.79
C VAL A 201 6.22 5.33 24.36
N ALA A 202 5.50 6.46 24.33
CA ALA A 202 4.18 6.55 23.74
C ALA A 202 4.19 7.46 22.52
N ARG A 203 3.65 7.02 21.41
CA ARG A 203 3.45 7.81 20.21
C ARG A 203 1.98 8.18 20.07
N VAL A 204 1.70 9.48 19.91
CA VAL A 204 0.34 10.04 19.96
C VAL A 204 0.10 11.03 18.84
N ALA A 205 -1.17 11.26 18.52
CA ALA A 205 -1.61 12.30 17.60
C ALA A 205 -2.87 12.99 18.15
N ALA A 206 -3.24 14.12 17.58
CA ALA A 206 -4.50 14.78 17.89
C ALA A 206 -5.15 15.39 16.64
N ALA A 207 -6.44 15.22 16.53
CA ALA A 207 -7.30 15.93 15.59
C ALA A 207 -7.89 17.13 16.33
N ALA A 208 -7.35 18.34 16.10
CA ALA A 208 -7.68 19.52 16.87
C ALA A 208 -7.44 20.82 16.09
N ASN A 209 -8.24 21.84 16.36
CA ASN A 209 -8.05 23.18 15.80
C ASN A 209 -7.09 24.05 16.66
N THR A 210 -6.90 23.66 17.91
CA THR A 210 -6.07 24.39 18.88
C THR A 210 -5.00 23.47 19.44
N SER A 211 -4.08 24.04 20.20
CA SER A 211 -3.05 23.26 20.90
C SER A 211 -3.66 22.35 21.95
N THR A 212 -3.27 21.09 21.93
CA THR A 212 -3.71 20.06 22.88
C THR A 212 -2.51 19.46 23.60
N SER A 213 -2.72 18.53 24.53
CA SER A 213 -1.63 17.87 25.21
C SER A 213 -1.95 16.44 25.65
N PHE A 214 -0.90 15.64 25.79
CA PHE A 214 -0.96 14.35 26.47
C PHE A 214 -0.05 14.38 27.70
N THR A 215 -0.55 13.84 28.79
CA THR A 215 0.25 13.54 30.00
C THR A 215 0.45 12.04 30.06
N PHE A 216 1.72 11.63 30.06
CA PHE A 216 2.14 10.24 30.20
C PHE A 216 2.76 10.05 31.57
N SER A 217 2.24 9.14 32.37
CA SER A 217 2.65 8.99 33.75
C SER A 217 2.72 7.52 34.15
N SER A 218 3.61 7.24 35.09
CA SER A 218 3.73 5.98 35.84
C SER A 218 3.86 6.31 37.32
N SER A 219 3.89 5.31 38.19
CA SER A 219 3.93 5.49 39.64
C SER A 219 5.06 6.40 40.15
N SER A 220 6.16 6.52 39.41
CA SER A 220 7.37 7.27 39.82
C SER A 220 7.69 8.46 38.93
N GLU A 221 7.12 8.56 37.73
CA GLU A 221 7.43 9.61 36.77
C GLU A 221 6.20 10.09 36.01
N SER A 222 6.25 11.35 35.57
CA SER A 222 5.21 11.95 34.72
C SER A 222 5.82 12.98 33.78
N THR A 223 5.42 12.97 32.54
CA THR A 223 5.80 13.98 31.55
C THR A 223 4.59 14.42 30.73
N THR A 224 4.55 15.70 30.33
CA THR A 224 3.48 16.24 29.49
C THR A 224 4.09 16.73 28.18
N ASN A 225 3.52 16.28 27.08
CA ASN A 225 3.87 16.76 25.74
C ASN A 225 2.71 17.59 25.18
N SER A 226 3.02 18.81 24.76
CA SER A 226 2.06 19.71 24.10
C SER A 226 2.13 19.51 22.59
N LEU A 227 1.00 19.21 21.99
CA LEU A 227 0.81 19.16 20.56
C LEU A 227 0.40 20.55 20.08
N GLY A 228 1.23 21.19 19.23
CA GLY A 228 0.97 22.53 18.73
C GLY A 228 -0.25 22.59 17.80
N ALA A 229 -0.91 23.73 17.76
CA ALA A 229 -1.92 23.99 16.73
C ALA A 229 -1.27 23.95 15.34
N ILE A 230 -1.99 23.48 14.34
CA ILE A 230 -1.56 23.62 12.95
C ILE A 230 -1.55 25.10 12.62
N SER A 231 -0.36 25.70 12.47
CA SER A 231 -0.24 27.10 12.13
C SER A 231 -0.68 27.34 10.69
N GLY A 232 -1.84 27.96 10.54
CA GLY A 232 -2.25 28.81 9.44
C GLY A 232 -2.00 28.34 8.02
N THR A 233 -2.85 27.48 7.54
CA THR A 233 -3.45 27.70 6.23
C THR A 233 -4.94 27.63 6.44
N THR A 234 -5.57 28.78 6.42
CA THR A 234 -7.01 28.91 6.31
C THR A 234 -7.43 28.35 4.95
N ILE A 235 -7.49 27.05 4.84
CA ILE A 235 -8.42 26.45 3.88
C ILE A 235 -9.72 26.42 4.66
N ALA A 236 -10.48 27.50 4.53
CA ALA A 236 -11.82 27.59 5.03
C ALA A 236 -12.71 26.65 4.24
N THR A 237 -12.80 25.41 4.68
CA THR A 237 -13.82 24.49 4.21
C THR A 237 -14.29 23.66 5.37
N ALA A 238 -15.50 24.00 5.77
CA ALA A 238 -16.33 23.19 6.64
C ALA A 238 -16.42 21.75 6.16
N PRO A 239 -16.67 20.82 6.98
CA PRO A 239 -16.59 20.62 8.42
C PRO A 239 -15.40 19.76 8.84
N TYR A 240 -14.26 19.94 8.18
CA TYR A 240 -13.12 19.07 8.33
C TYR A 240 -12.26 19.52 9.50
N THR A 241 -12.16 18.64 10.48
CA THR A 241 -11.22 18.74 11.57
C THR A 241 -9.84 18.99 11.01
N GLN A 242 -9.20 20.08 11.39
CA GLN A 242 -7.78 20.27 11.08
C GLN A 242 -6.99 19.24 11.90
N PHE A 243 -6.24 18.40 11.24
CA PHE A 243 -5.44 17.39 11.92
C PHE A 243 -4.08 17.96 12.28
N ASN A 244 -3.68 17.73 13.51
CA ASN A 244 -2.37 18.08 13.98
C ASN A 244 -1.50 16.83 14.01
N ASP A 245 -0.64 16.65 13.00
CA ASP A 245 0.31 15.53 12.93
C ASP A 245 1.54 15.83 13.79
N PHE A 246 1.36 15.85 15.10
CA PHE A 246 2.48 15.78 16.01
C PHE A 246 2.59 14.39 16.62
N SER A 247 3.11 13.44 15.86
CA SER A 247 3.58 12.16 16.40
C SER A 247 4.87 12.39 17.19
N GLY A 248 4.79 13.12 18.30
CA GLY A 248 5.88 13.26 19.26
C GLY A 248 5.90 12.06 20.17
N ALA A 249 6.96 11.25 20.14
CA ALA A 249 7.14 10.22 21.15
C ALA A 249 7.29 10.86 22.53
N ILE A 250 6.46 10.44 23.49
CA ILE A 250 6.55 10.83 24.90
C ILE A 250 7.33 9.73 25.62
N GLN A 251 8.39 10.08 26.34
CA GLN A 251 9.29 9.11 26.94
C GLN A 251 9.30 9.21 28.46
N LEU A 252 9.26 8.05 29.11
CA LEU A 252 9.54 7.85 30.55
C LEU A 252 10.73 6.92 30.72
N GLN A 253 11.51 7.14 31.78
CA GLN A 253 12.62 6.29 32.16
C GLN A 253 12.35 5.73 33.55
N LEU A 254 12.01 4.44 33.63
CA LEU A 254 11.51 3.82 34.85
C LEU A 254 12.53 2.89 35.49
N ASN A 255 12.42 2.72 36.80
CA ASN A 255 13.20 1.72 37.54
C ASN A 255 12.82 0.30 37.09
N PRO A 256 13.75 -0.68 37.23
CA PRO A 256 13.53 -2.05 36.82
C PRO A 256 12.40 -2.69 37.60
N THR A 257 11.38 -3.17 36.91
CA THR A 257 10.25 -3.94 37.45
C THR A 257 9.87 -5.01 36.44
N ASN A 258 9.21 -6.09 36.86
CA ASN A 258 8.73 -7.13 35.94
C ASN A 258 7.43 -6.74 35.21
N GLU A 259 6.83 -5.64 35.57
CA GLU A 259 5.62 -5.10 34.98
C GLU A 259 5.66 -3.58 35.08
N VAL A 260 5.39 -2.91 33.98
CA VAL A 260 5.24 -1.46 33.91
C VAL A 260 3.78 -1.13 33.68
N THR A 261 3.21 -0.32 34.58
CA THR A 261 1.89 0.30 34.37
C THR A 261 2.09 1.78 34.05
N ALA A 262 1.57 2.21 32.94
CA ALA A 262 1.61 3.59 32.47
C ALA A 262 0.18 4.11 32.16
N GLU A 263 -0.10 5.33 32.57
CA GLU A 263 -1.36 6.04 32.28
C GLU A 263 -1.10 7.14 31.25
N LEU A 264 -1.96 7.21 30.25
CA LEU A 264 -1.98 8.26 29.24
C LEU A 264 -3.27 9.05 29.37
N GLU A 265 -3.15 10.38 29.60
CA GLU A 265 -4.28 11.31 29.73
C GLU A 265 -4.23 12.35 28.61
N TYR A 266 -5.34 12.54 27.90
CA TYR A 266 -5.50 13.57 26.88
C TYR A 266 -6.15 14.82 27.46
N SER A 267 -5.66 16.00 27.09
CA SER A 267 -6.27 17.29 27.37
C SER A 267 -6.53 18.07 26.09
N SER A 268 -7.76 18.41 25.85
CA SER A 268 -8.22 19.24 24.73
C SER A 268 -7.82 20.72 24.88
N ASN A 269 -7.36 21.15 26.06
CA ASN A 269 -7.12 22.54 26.41
C ASN A 269 -8.28 23.49 26.10
N GLY A 270 -9.52 22.96 26.16
CA GLY A 270 -10.76 23.71 25.92
C GLY A 270 -11.38 23.57 24.53
N ASP A 271 -10.74 22.84 23.64
CA ASP A 271 -11.32 22.42 22.35
C ASP A 271 -12.04 21.07 22.50
N PHE A 272 -13.26 21.09 23.02
CA PHE A 272 -14.05 19.86 23.25
C PHE A 272 -14.48 19.13 21.97
N SER A 273 -14.24 19.68 20.79
CA SER A 273 -14.43 19.01 19.50
C SER A 273 -13.24 18.17 19.08
N SER A 274 -12.09 18.37 19.73
CA SER A 274 -10.84 17.67 19.44
C SER A 274 -10.84 16.24 19.99
N ASN A 275 -10.04 15.40 19.36
CA ASN A 275 -9.79 14.03 19.81
C ASN A 275 -8.28 13.75 19.81
N GLY A 276 -7.82 13.07 20.86
CA GLY A 276 -6.49 12.50 20.91
C GLY A 276 -6.48 11.05 20.40
N TYR A 277 -5.32 10.58 19.96
CA TYR A 277 -5.14 9.21 19.45
C TYR A 277 -3.81 8.63 19.92
N LEU A 278 -3.83 7.37 20.33
CA LEU A 278 -2.63 6.58 20.59
C LEU A 278 -2.29 5.76 19.35
N ASP A 279 -1.04 5.86 18.89
CA ASP A 279 -0.44 5.02 17.88
C ASP A 279 0.06 3.73 18.55
N PHE A 280 1.16 3.82 19.33
CA PHE A 280 1.67 2.70 20.10
C PHE A 280 2.26 3.13 21.45
N ILE A 281 2.39 2.16 22.34
CA ILE A 281 3.25 2.23 23.53
C ILE A 281 4.24 1.08 23.46
N LEU A 282 5.52 1.38 23.66
CA LEU A 282 6.57 0.35 23.76
C LEU A 282 7.37 0.52 25.04
N ALA A 283 7.94 -0.61 25.51
CA ALA A 283 8.97 -0.62 26.53
C ALA A 283 10.21 -1.34 25.99
N GLN A 284 11.38 -0.71 26.16
CA GLN A 284 12.67 -1.26 25.80
C GLN A 284 13.56 -1.35 27.04
N TYR A 285 14.20 -2.48 27.23
CA TYR A 285 15.02 -2.71 28.39
C TYR A 285 16.04 -3.85 28.17
N LYS A 286 17.02 -3.98 29.09
CA LYS A 286 17.95 -5.11 29.11
C LYS A 286 17.31 -6.30 29.85
N ARG A 287 17.02 -7.38 29.11
CA ARG A 287 16.44 -8.63 29.60
C ARG A 287 17.54 -9.67 29.80
N LYS A 288 17.55 -10.35 30.96
CA LYS A 288 18.51 -11.42 31.27
C LYS A 288 18.35 -12.58 30.27
N LEU A 289 19.47 -13.16 29.88
CA LEU A 289 19.56 -14.38 29.10
C LEU A 289 19.48 -15.61 30.00
N SER A 290 18.25 -16.05 30.30
CA SER A 290 18.00 -17.20 31.21
C SER A 290 17.07 -18.20 30.52
N GLY A 291 17.49 -19.47 30.50
CA GLY A 291 16.72 -20.60 29.99
C GLY A 291 15.53 -21.02 30.87
N ALA A 292 15.35 -20.40 32.04
CA ALA A 292 14.16 -20.63 32.88
C ALA A 292 12.90 -19.95 32.38
N GLU A 293 13.03 -19.05 31.39
CA GLU A 293 11.94 -18.23 30.88
C GLU A 293 11.46 -18.70 29.51
N ARG A 294 10.34 -18.14 29.04
CA ARG A 294 9.84 -18.39 27.67
C ARG A 294 10.78 -17.80 26.64
N SER A 295 10.79 -18.39 25.47
CA SER A 295 11.53 -17.92 24.29
C SER A 295 11.25 -16.45 23.99
N PHE A 296 12.29 -15.72 23.58
CA PHE A 296 12.17 -14.31 23.17
C PHE A 296 13.24 -13.92 22.17
N LEU A 297 12.86 -12.97 21.32
CA LEU A 297 13.72 -12.28 20.35
C LEU A 297 14.40 -11.11 21.04
N PHE A 298 15.68 -10.85 20.74
CA PHE A 298 16.43 -9.71 21.27
C PHE A 298 17.53 -9.27 20.31
N THR A 299 18.03 -8.06 20.53
CA THR A 299 19.18 -7.49 19.83
C THR A 299 20.31 -7.19 20.81
N LEU A 300 21.48 -6.86 20.29
CA LEU A 300 22.65 -6.46 21.04
C LEU A 300 23.13 -5.07 20.62
N ASP A 301 24.04 -4.47 21.40
CA ASP A 301 24.66 -3.20 21.04
C ASP A 301 25.62 -3.40 19.85
N PRO A 302 25.33 -2.86 18.66
CA PRO A 302 26.15 -3.07 17.47
C PRO A 302 27.49 -2.34 17.50
N SER A 303 27.76 -1.53 18.54
CA SER A 303 29.05 -0.86 18.68
C SER A 303 30.22 -1.83 18.98
N ILE A 304 29.89 -3.07 19.38
CA ILE A 304 30.85 -4.13 19.69
C ILE A 304 30.57 -5.31 18.75
N SER A 305 31.45 -5.52 17.78
CA SER A 305 31.24 -6.48 16.70
C SER A 305 31.38 -7.97 17.08
N VAL A 306 32.06 -8.27 18.16
CA VAL A 306 32.19 -9.64 18.68
C VAL A 306 31.86 -9.62 20.17
N GLN A 307 30.88 -10.40 20.58
CA GLN A 307 30.43 -10.45 21.96
C GLN A 307 30.29 -11.90 22.42
N GLU A 308 30.78 -12.21 23.64
CA GLU A 308 30.48 -13.48 24.31
C GLU A 308 29.20 -13.32 25.13
N LEU A 309 28.20 -14.11 24.83
CA LEU A 309 26.94 -14.17 25.60
C LEU A 309 27.02 -15.27 26.67
N ALA A 310 26.41 -15.03 27.79
CA ALA A 310 26.27 -16.01 28.86
C ALA A 310 24.80 -16.33 29.09
N ILE A 311 24.40 -17.56 28.82
CA ILE A 311 23.05 -18.08 29.05
C ILE A 311 23.04 -18.90 30.34
N THR A 312 22.19 -18.51 31.30
CA THR A 312 22.02 -19.21 32.59
C THR A 312 20.75 -20.05 32.59
N ASP A 313 20.63 -20.93 33.62
CA ASP A 313 19.44 -21.78 33.81
C ASP A 313 19.07 -22.61 32.58
N ALA A 314 20.07 -23.00 31.81
CA ALA A 314 19.89 -23.76 30.59
C ALA A 314 19.43 -25.20 30.86
N THR A 315 18.65 -25.76 29.97
CA THR A 315 18.26 -27.18 29.93
C THR A 315 18.69 -27.76 28.57
N SER A 316 18.52 -29.04 28.36
CA SER A 316 18.80 -29.69 27.06
C SER A 316 17.93 -29.19 25.91
N GLU A 317 16.86 -28.49 26.23
CA GLU A 317 15.95 -27.87 25.21
C GLU A 317 16.27 -26.41 24.97
N THR A 318 17.15 -25.80 25.78
CA THR A 318 17.55 -24.39 25.59
C THR A 318 18.50 -24.28 24.41
N SER A 319 18.23 -23.33 23.51
CA SER A 319 19.11 -23.02 22.39
C SER A 319 19.19 -21.52 22.15
N LEU A 320 20.34 -21.03 21.71
CA LEU A 320 20.54 -19.66 21.26
C LEU A 320 20.64 -19.68 19.73
N TRP A 321 19.74 -18.98 19.07
CA TRP A 321 19.73 -18.83 17.61
C TRP A 321 20.31 -17.48 17.24
N GLU A 322 21.36 -17.45 16.43
CA GLU A 322 21.92 -16.29 15.75
C GLU A 322 21.36 -16.27 14.34
N LEU A 323 20.34 -15.42 14.12
CA LEU A 323 19.50 -15.52 12.93
C LEU A 323 20.21 -15.11 11.63
N ASN A 324 21.10 -14.11 11.71
CA ASN A 324 21.80 -13.59 10.53
C ASN A 324 22.90 -14.53 10.00
N SER A 325 23.46 -15.36 10.87
CA SER A 325 24.51 -16.33 10.53
C SER A 325 24.00 -17.76 10.34
N ASP A 326 22.70 -18.00 10.62
CA ASP A 326 22.08 -19.32 10.62
C ASP A 326 22.78 -20.31 11.61
N VAL A 327 23.28 -19.82 12.76
CA VAL A 327 23.94 -20.65 13.77
C VAL A 327 23.03 -20.86 14.98
N VAL A 328 23.06 -22.07 15.52
CA VAL A 328 22.33 -22.44 16.73
C VAL A 328 23.32 -23.01 17.75
N TYR A 329 23.44 -22.36 18.91
CA TYR A 329 24.29 -22.81 20.01
C TYR A 329 23.46 -23.62 21.01
N MET A 330 23.97 -24.82 21.38
CA MET A 330 23.35 -25.73 22.36
C MET A 330 24.23 -25.86 23.60
N PRO A 331 23.65 -25.99 24.78
CA PRO A 331 24.44 -26.36 25.97
C PRO A 331 25.06 -27.74 25.79
N THR A 332 26.22 -27.95 26.40
CA THR A 332 26.74 -29.31 26.58
C THR A 332 25.86 -30.11 27.53
N VAL A 333 25.94 -31.43 27.47
CA VAL A 333 25.10 -32.31 28.29
C VAL A 333 25.28 -31.97 29.78
N ASP A 334 24.15 -31.78 30.48
CA ASP A 334 24.07 -31.41 31.89
C ASP A 334 24.58 -30.00 32.26
N ALA A 335 24.96 -29.16 31.29
CA ALA A 335 25.33 -27.77 31.58
C ALA A 335 24.08 -26.93 31.90
N THR A 336 24.14 -26.19 33.01
CA THR A 336 23.12 -25.20 33.39
C THR A 336 23.49 -23.77 32.96
N THR A 337 24.69 -23.60 32.42
CA THR A 337 25.20 -22.34 31.89
C THR A 337 26.10 -22.64 30.68
N PHE A 338 25.96 -21.90 29.60
CA PHE A 338 26.87 -21.99 28.48
C PHE A 338 27.14 -20.60 27.88
N GLY A 339 28.29 -20.47 27.21
CA GLY A 339 28.67 -19.29 26.47
C GLY A 339 28.49 -19.45 24.96
N ALA A 340 28.27 -18.34 24.26
CA ALA A 340 28.29 -18.30 22.82
C ALA A 340 29.01 -17.03 22.33
N ASP A 341 30.00 -17.21 21.46
CA ASP A 341 30.67 -16.09 20.78
C ASP A 341 29.91 -15.72 19.51
N VAL A 342 29.29 -14.54 19.50
CA VAL A 342 28.42 -14.10 18.41
C VAL A 342 28.99 -12.90 17.67
N LEU A 343 28.69 -12.80 16.38
CA LEU A 343 28.97 -11.61 15.58
C LEU A 343 27.80 -10.65 15.63
N VAL A 344 28.08 -9.38 15.86
CA VAL A 344 27.03 -8.35 16.03
C VAL A 344 27.23 -7.22 15.02
N ASP A 345 26.19 -6.91 14.29
CA ASP A 345 26.03 -5.73 13.45
C ASP A 345 24.68 -5.04 13.73
N ALA A 346 24.34 -4.03 12.96
CA ALA A 346 23.13 -3.24 13.17
C ALA A 346 21.83 -4.03 12.96
N ASP A 347 21.89 -5.10 12.18
CA ASP A 347 20.74 -5.91 11.77
C ASP A 347 20.73 -7.28 12.49
N SER A 348 21.65 -7.52 13.43
CA SER A 348 21.75 -8.80 14.13
C SER A 348 20.60 -9.04 15.09
N GLU A 349 19.90 -10.14 14.90
CA GLU A 349 18.81 -10.62 15.75
C GLU A 349 19.11 -11.98 16.32
N PHE A 350 18.69 -12.21 17.57
CA PHE A 350 18.91 -13.42 18.32
C PHE A 350 17.62 -13.93 18.96
N VAL A 351 17.45 -15.24 19.03
CA VAL A 351 16.37 -15.87 19.80
C VAL A 351 16.97 -16.77 20.87
N LEU A 352 16.64 -16.50 22.14
CA LEU A 352 16.80 -17.49 23.18
C LEU A 352 15.56 -18.37 23.18
N ALA A 353 15.70 -19.61 22.70
CA ALA A 353 14.60 -20.55 22.58
C ALA A 353 14.59 -21.54 23.74
N THR A 354 13.44 -21.68 24.38
CA THR A 354 13.18 -22.60 25.53
C THR A 354 11.85 -23.33 25.35
N ASP A 355 11.01 -22.84 24.43
CA ASP A 355 9.75 -23.44 23.99
C ASP A 355 9.60 -23.25 22.49
N TYR A 356 8.76 -24.07 21.86
CA TYR A 356 8.52 -24.03 20.44
C TYR A 356 7.07 -23.68 20.14
N LYS A 357 6.85 -22.92 19.07
CA LYS A 357 5.53 -22.59 18.55
C LYS A 357 5.09 -23.63 17.54
N THR A 358 3.79 -23.78 17.35
CA THR A 358 3.23 -24.69 16.33
C THR A 358 2.59 -23.88 15.24
N PRO A 359 3.00 -24.04 13.98
CA PRO A 359 2.37 -23.34 12.86
C PRO A 359 0.94 -23.84 12.64
N THR A 360 0.15 -23.02 11.94
CA THR A 360 -1.25 -23.34 11.63
C THR A 360 -1.37 -23.96 10.26
N TYR A 361 -2.10 -25.05 10.19
CA TYR A 361 -2.41 -25.73 8.92
C TYR A 361 -3.47 -24.92 8.15
N GLU A 362 -3.19 -24.68 6.86
CA GLU A 362 -4.16 -24.15 5.91
C GLU A 362 -4.43 -25.19 4.81
N ARG A 363 -5.68 -25.59 4.69
CA ARG A 363 -6.06 -26.48 3.61
C ARG A 363 -6.17 -25.69 2.30
N SER A 364 -5.09 -25.61 1.55
CA SER A 364 -5.14 -25.06 0.20
C SER A 364 -5.89 -25.99 -0.74
N THR A 365 -6.91 -25.48 -1.41
CA THR A 365 -7.61 -26.21 -2.48
C THR A 365 -6.94 -26.05 -3.84
N ARG A 366 -5.93 -25.18 -3.95
CA ARG A 366 -5.20 -24.90 -5.19
C ARG A 366 -3.71 -25.18 -4.99
N MET A 367 -3.19 -26.12 -5.76
CA MET A 367 -1.73 -26.27 -5.90
C MET A 367 -1.25 -25.17 -6.87
N PHE A 368 -0.57 -24.19 -6.34
CA PHE A 368 0.09 -23.17 -7.14
C PHE A 368 1.57 -23.56 -7.30
N THR A 369 2.06 -23.46 -8.51
CA THR A 369 3.49 -23.61 -8.81
C THR A 369 4.01 -22.29 -9.38
N PRO A 370 4.66 -21.45 -8.57
CA PRO A 370 5.18 -20.16 -9.02
C PRO A 370 6.04 -20.24 -10.28
N SER A 371 6.84 -21.29 -10.39
CA SER A 371 7.66 -21.57 -11.57
C SER A 371 6.86 -21.72 -12.86
N SER A 372 5.68 -22.38 -12.83
CA SER A 372 4.85 -22.54 -14.03
C SER A 372 4.23 -21.21 -14.49
N PHE A 373 3.80 -20.36 -13.57
CA PHE A 373 3.27 -19.04 -13.86
C PHE A 373 4.35 -18.14 -14.52
N LEU A 374 5.54 -18.07 -13.95
CA LEU A 374 6.61 -17.25 -14.48
C LEU A 374 7.16 -17.79 -15.82
N THR A 375 7.28 -19.12 -15.98
CA THR A 375 7.65 -19.75 -17.25
C THR A 375 6.61 -19.43 -18.34
N GLN A 376 5.33 -19.46 -18.01
CA GLN A 376 4.25 -19.12 -18.92
C GLN A 376 4.31 -17.64 -19.35
N ILE A 377 4.70 -16.75 -18.44
CA ILE A 377 4.91 -15.33 -18.74
C ILE A 377 6.12 -15.13 -19.65
N GLN A 378 7.25 -15.78 -19.37
CA GLN A 378 8.47 -15.65 -20.16
C GLN A 378 8.33 -16.24 -21.57
N SER A 379 7.59 -17.33 -21.74
CA SER A 379 7.37 -17.99 -23.03
C SER A 379 6.34 -17.28 -23.92
N SER A 380 5.62 -16.31 -23.40
CA SER A 380 4.63 -15.53 -24.16
C SER A 380 5.29 -14.44 -25.00
N PRO A 381 4.66 -13.97 -26.10
CA PRO A 381 5.10 -12.76 -26.78
C PRO A 381 5.23 -11.58 -25.82
N PRO A 382 6.12 -10.61 -26.07
CA PRO A 382 6.27 -9.46 -25.21
C PRO A 382 4.94 -8.72 -25.02
N THR A 383 4.55 -8.55 -23.76
CA THR A 383 3.29 -7.92 -23.35
C THR A 383 3.40 -6.40 -23.53
N THR A 384 2.41 -5.80 -24.19
CA THR A 384 2.31 -4.33 -24.35
C THR A 384 1.20 -3.71 -23.50
N TYR A 385 0.23 -4.52 -23.08
CA TYR A 385 -0.89 -4.14 -22.22
C TYR A 385 -1.08 -5.20 -21.12
N LEU A 386 -0.97 -4.80 -19.88
CA LEU A 386 -1.16 -5.66 -18.72
C LEU A 386 -2.42 -5.23 -17.98
N LEU A 387 -3.33 -6.17 -17.74
CA LEU A 387 -4.50 -5.97 -16.87
C LEU A 387 -4.33 -6.79 -15.60
N ILE A 388 -4.48 -6.13 -14.44
CA ILE A 388 -4.40 -6.75 -13.11
C ILE A 388 -5.75 -6.60 -12.41
N THR A 389 -6.27 -7.70 -11.88
CA THR A 389 -7.52 -7.74 -11.09
C THR A 389 -7.51 -8.91 -10.11
N SER A 390 -8.54 -9.04 -9.27
CA SER A 390 -8.75 -10.25 -8.48
C SER A 390 -9.40 -11.37 -9.33
N GLU A 391 -9.26 -12.62 -8.88
CA GLU A 391 -9.85 -13.78 -9.55
C GLU A 391 -11.38 -13.65 -9.72
N ALA A 392 -12.04 -12.94 -8.79
CA ALA A 392 -13.49 -12.73 -8.83
C ALA A 392 -13.97 -12.03 -10.12
N TYR A 393 -13.14 -11.14 -10.69
CA TYR A 393 -13.51 -10.34 -11.87
C TYR A 393 -12.85 -10.83 -13.16
N ARG A 394 -12.31 -12.04 -13.19
CA ARG A 394 -11.61 -12.64 -14.35
C ARG A 394 -12.45 -12.61 -15.63
N GLU A 395 -13.76 -12.87 -15.56
CA GLU A 395 -14.63 -12.97 -16.73
C GLU A 395 -14.71 -11.65 -17.51
N GLU A 396 -15.04 -10.55 -16.84
CA GLU A 396 -15.13 -9.23 -17.48
C GLU A 396 -13.74 -8.69 -17.88
N ALA A 397 -12.72 -8.96 -17.09
CA ALA A 397 -11.34 -8.64 -17.45
C ALA A 397 -10.90 -9.35 -18.76
N GLN A 398 -11.28 -10.60 -18.93
CA GLN A 398 -11.00 -11.37 -20.14
C GLN A 398 -11.68 -10.79 -21.37
N ARG A 399 -12.91 -10.27 -21.24
CA ARG A 399 -13.63 -9.58 -22.32
C ARG A 399 -12.86 -8.33 -22.78
N LEU A 400 -12.37 -7.52 -21.84
CA LEU A 400 -11.59 -6.33 -22.14
C LEU A 400 -10.26 -6.71 -22.83
N VAL A 401 -9.55 -7.71 -22.30
CA VAL A 401 -8.29 -8.18 -22.91
C VAL A 401 -8.50 -8.68 -24.33
N ALA A 402 -9.56 -9.45 -24.59
CA ALA A 402 -9.91 -9.90 -25.93
C ALA A 402 -10.16 -8.71 -26.86
N HIS A 403 -10.92 -7.71 -26.41
CA HIS A 403 -11.16 -6.48 -27.16
C HIS A 403 -9.86 -5.72 -27.49
N ARG A 404 -8.90 -5.64 -26.55
CA ARG A 404 -7.60 -4.99 -26.76
C ARG A 404 -6.74 -5.72 -27.79
N ILE A 405 -6.79 -7.03 -27.86
CA ILE A 405 -6.11 -7.83 -28.87
C ILE A 405 -6.72 -7.58 -30.25
N GLU A 406 -8.05 -7.62 -30.35
CA GLU A 406 -8.77 -7.52 -31.63
C GLU A 406 -8.75 -6.10 -32.22
N ASN A 407 -9.05 -5.08 -31.40
CA ASN A 407 -9.24 -3.73 -31.89
C ASN A 407 -7.98 -2.85 -31.95
N ARG A 408 -6.99 -3.15 -31.11
CA ARG A 408 -5.77 -2.34 -31.00
C ARG A 408 -4.52 -3.10 -31.37
N GLU A 409 -4.65 -4.37 -31.74
CA GLU A 409 -3.52 -5.27 -32.04
C GLU A 409 -2.45 -5.30 -30.92
N LEU A 410 -2.90 -5.10 -29.68
CA LEU A 410 -2.02 -5.12 -28.50
C LEU A 410 -1.72 -6.55 -28.11
N GLN A 411 -0.51 -6.79 -27.60
CA GLN A 411 -0.18 -8.03 -26.88
C GLN A 411 -0.68 -7.86 -25.44
N ALA A 412 -1.99 -8.11 -25.25
CA ALA A 412 -2.66 -7.90 -23.98
C ALA A 412 -2.64 -9.17 -23.12
N LYS A 413 -2.44 -9.00 -21.82
CA LYS A 413 -2.39 -10.09 -20.84
C LYS A 413 -3.20 -9.75 -19.60
N LEU A 414 -3.95 -10.74 -19.09
CA LEU A 414 -4.62 -10.74 -17.79
C LEU A 414 -3.77 -11.51 -16.79
N VAL A 415 -3.58 -10.92 -15.61
CA VAL A 415 -2.96 -11.58 -14.45
C VAL A 415 -3.78 -11.23 -13.21
N THR A 416 -3.97 -12.20 -12.32
CA THR A 416 -4.70 -11.95 -11.08
C THR A 416 -3.78 -11.58 -9.93
N LEU A 417 -4.32 -10.87 -8.93
CA LEU A 417 -3.60 -10.53 -7.71
C LEU A 417 -3.11 -11.76 -6.97
N GLU A 418 -3.92 -12.81 -6.96
CA GLU A 418 -3.58 -14.07 -6.32
C GLU A 418 -2.35 -14.72 -6.98
N GLU A 419 -2.25 -14.69 -8.32
CA GLU A 419 -1.07 -15.16 -9.05
C GLU A 419 0.17 -14.31 -8.73
N ILE A 420 0.00 -12.99 -8.61
CA ILE A 420 1.08 -12.06 -8.25
C ILE A 420 1.55 -12.29 -6.82
N TYR A 421 0.63 -12.34 -5.87
CA TYR A 421 0.97 -12.51 -4.46
C TYR A 421 1.65 -13.85 -4.20
N GLU A 422 1.18 -14.93 -4.81
CA GLU A 422 1.84 -16.24 -4.70
C GLU A 422 3.28 -16.19 -5.21
N ALA A 423 3.54 -15.46 -6.31
CA ALA A 423 4.86 -15.39 -6.92
C ALA A 423 5.79 -14.33 -6.30
N PHE A 424 5.29 -13.25 -5.71
CA PHE A 424 6.10 -12.10 -5.30
C PHE A 424 6.00 -11.70 -3.83
N SER A 425 5.05 -12.27 -3.06
CA SER A 425 4.88 -11.98 -1.64
C SER A 425 4.44 -13.20 -0.80
N THR A 426 4.80 -14.40 -1.22
CA THR A 426 4.52 -15.66 -0.49
C THR A 426 3.01 -15.86 -0.25
N GLY A 427 2.17 -15.50 -1.24
CA GLY A 427 0.72 -15.63 -1.17
C GLY A 427 0.00 -14.59 -0.31
N GLN A 428 0.68 -13.53 0.09
CA GLN A 428 0.13 -12.48 0.94
C GLN A 428 -0.03 -11.17 0.18
N GLN A 429 -1.09 -10.44 0.48
CA GLN A 429 -1.29 -9.11 -0.08
C GLN A 429 -0.12 -8.20 0.28
N ASP A 430 0.46 -7.55 -0.74
CA ASP A 430 1.47 -6.50 -0.61
C ASP A 430 1.50 -5.66 -1.89
N ILE A 431 1.43 -4.34 -1.76
CA ILE A 431 1.44 -3.44 -2.93
C ILE A 431 2.76 -3.50 -3.71
N ALA A 432 3.87 -3.69 -3.01
CA ALA A 432 5.17 -3.79 -3.67
C ALA A 432 5.31 -5.10 -4.45
N ALA A 433 4.57 -6.16 -4.12
CA ALA A 433 4.51 -7.38 -4.93
C ALA A 433 3.94 -7.09 -6.33
N ILE A 434 2.88 -6.26 -6.40
CA ILE A 434 2.27 -5.84 -7.68
C ILE A 434 3.30 -5.07 -8.52
N ARG A 435 3.96 -4.05 -7.94
CA ARG A 435 5.00 -3.29 -8.65
C ARG A 435 6.17 -4.18 -9.07
N ASN A 436 6.64 -5.07 -8.20
CA ASN A 436 7.74 -5.98 -8.49
C ASN A 436 7.41 -6.91 -9.67
N PHE A 437 6.16 -7.41 -9.75
CA PHE A 437 5.70 -8.19 -10.89
C PHE A 437 5.68 -7.35 -12.18
N VAL A 438 5.12 -6.14 -12.14
CA VAL A 438 5.08 -5.23 -13.31
C VAL A 438 6.51 -4.94 -13.78
N ARG A 439 7.42 -4.65 -12.85
CA ARG A 439 8.84 -4.41 -13.14
C ARG A 439 9.55 -5.64 -13.72
N TYR A 440 9.27 -6.82 -13.15
CA TYR A 440 9.78 -8.09 -13.69
C TYR A 440 9.37 -8.27 -15.16
N LEU A 441 8.10 -8.07 -15.46
CA LEU A 441 7.57 -8.19 -16.82
C LEU A 441 8.20 -7.14 -17.76
N TYR A 442 8.29 -5.89 -17.31
CA TYR A 442 8.86 -4.78 -18.07
C TYR A 442 10.33 -5.03 -18.43
N VAL A 443 11.15 -5.42 -17.45
CA VAL A 443 12.59 -5.64 -17.67
C VAL A 443 12.83 -6.94 -18.45
N SER A 444 12.21 -8.06 -18.08
CA SER A 444 12.43 -9.36 -18.72
C SER A 444 11.99 -9.42 -20.16
N GLN A 445 11.02 -8.60 -20.57
CA GLN A 445 10.51 -8.51 -21.93
C GLN A 445 11.07 -7.32 -22.72
N GLY A 446 12.19 -6.73 -22.30
CA GLY A 446 12.90 -5.70 -23.04
C GLY A 446 12.17 -4.36 -23.11
N LYS A 447 11.49 -3.98 -22.02
CA LYS A 447 10.76 -2.72 -21.86
C LYS A 447 9.64 -2.49 -22.88
N GLN A 448 8.96 -3.58 -23.30
CA GLN A 448 7.87 -3.51 -24.28
C GLN A 448 6.51 -3.18 -23.66
N LEU A 449 6.34 -3.36 -22.37
CA LEU A 449 5.12 -2.99 -21.65
C LEU A 449 4.89 -1.47 -21.75
N LYS A 450 3.68 -1.07 -22.10
CA LYS A 450 3.30 0.35 -22.30
C LYS A 450 2.14 0.76 -21.41
N TYR A 451 1.17 -0.15 -21.20
CA TYR A 451 -0.09 0.13 -20.55
C TYR A 451 -0.29 -0.80 -19.35
N LEU A 452 -0.64 -0.22 -18.21
CA LEU A 452 -1.06 -0.92 -17.01
C LEU A 452 -2.50 -0.57 -16.69
N CYS A 453 -3.39 -1.55 -16.74
CA CYS A 453 -4.79 -1.42 -16.34
C CYS A 453 -4.97 -2.06 -14.95
N LEU A 454 -5.35 -1.26 -13.96
CA LEU A 454 -5.78 -1.73 -12.64
C LEU A 454 -7.30 -1.85 -12.69
N PHE A 455 -7.79 -3.09 -12.78
CA PHE A 455 -9.19 -3.38 -13.04
C PHE A 455 -9.93 -3.69 -11.74
N GLY A 456 -10.46 -2.64 -11.12
CA GLY A 456 -11.18 -2.67 -9.85
C GLY A 456 -10.91 -1.47 -8.95
N ASP A 457 -11.81 -1.26 -8.00
CA ASP A 457 -11.75 -0.20 -7.01
C ASP A 457 -10.64 -0.42 -5.98
N THR A 458 -10.37 0.60 -5.16
CA THR A 458 -9.39 0.54 -4.07
C THR A 458 -9.96 1.13 -2.78
N SER A 459 -9.19 1.00 -1.69
CA SER A 459 -9.55 1.55 -0.39
C SER A 459 -8.30 1.96 0.39
N TYR A 460 -8.44 2.97 1.29
CA TYR A 460 -7.42 3.28 2.28
C TYR A 460 -7.24 2.16 3.32
N ASP A 461 -8.22 1.28 3.45
CA ASP A 461 -8.22 0.17 4.40
C ASP A 461 -7.81 -1.15 3.73
N TYR A 462 -6.53 -1.45 3.76
CA TYR A 462 -5.97 -2.66 3.15
C TYR A 462 -6.44 -3.98 3.79
N GLN A 463 -6.88 -3.96 5.06
CA GLN A 463 -7.20 -5.18 5.80
C GLN A 463 -8.69 -5.35 6.11
N ASN A 464 -9.55 -4.52 5.52
CA ASN A 464 -10.99 -4.59 5.73
C ASN A 464 -11.38 -4.45 7.22
N ARG A 465 -10.74 -3.49 7.92
CA ARG A 465 -11.02 -3.17 9.33
C ARG A 465 -12.35 -2.44 9.51
N THR A 466 -12.72 -1.63 8.51
CA THR A 466 -13.97 -0.86 8.47
C THR A 466 -15.03 -1.58 7.64
N ARG A 467 -16.30 -1.29 7.91
CA ARG A 467 -17.41 -1.95 7.19
C ARG A 467 -17.58 -1.40 5.78
N GLY A 468 -17.95 -2.29 4.86
CA GLY A 468 -18.27 -1.91 3.48
C GLY A 468 -17.07 -1.70 2.59
N ASN A 469 -15.90 -2.10 3.04
CA ASN A 469 -14.69 -2.07 2.23
C ASN A 469 -14.84 -3.02 1.03
N ASP A 470 -14.81 -2.46 -0.16
CA ASP A 470 -15.02 -3.12 -1.45
C ASP A 470 -13.76 -3.10 -2.32
N MET A 471 -12.60 -2.98 -1.71
CA MET A 471 -11.30 -2.97 -2.38
C MET A 471 -11.11 -4.21 -3.27
N VAL A 472 -10.82 -3.98 -4.54
CA VAL A 472 -10.49 -5.03 -5.53
C VAL A 472 -8.99 -5.06 -5.80
N VAL A 473 -8.40 -3.91 -6.13
CA VAL A 473 -6.96 -3.77 -6.41
C VAL A 473 -6.38 -2.67 -5.52
N PRO A 474 -5.49 -2.99 -4.58
CA PRO A 474 -4.90 -1.98 -3.70
C PRO A 474 -4.09 -0.94 -4.46
N THR A 475 -3.90 0.22 -3.85
CA THR A 475 -3.05 1.31 -4.36
C THR A 475 -2.02 1.74 -3.31
N PHE A 476 -1.04 2.53 -3.72
CA PHE A 476 -0.12 3.16 -2.77
C PHE A 476 -0.83 4.31 -2.03
N HIS A 477 -0.65 4.36 -0.72
CA HIS A 477 -1.05 5.50 0.11
C HIS A 477 0.18 6.14 0.78
N ALA A 478 0.18 7.47 0.88
CA ALA A 478 1.15 8.19 1.68
C ALA A 478 1.11 7.73 3.14
N LEU A 479 2.22 7.88 3.88
CA LEU A 479 2.28 7.46 5.28
C LEU A 479 1.28 8.26 6.13
N SER A 480 1.28 9.58 6.01
CA SER A 480 0.40 10.45 6.79
C SER A 480 -1.08 10.26 6.42
N SER A 481 -1.95 10.21 7.43
CA SER A 481 -3.41 10.12 7.30
C SER A 481 -4.12 11.42 7.72
N PHE A 482 -3.43 12.57 7.64
CA PHE A 482 -3.87 13.82 8.29
C PHE A 482 -4.08 15.00 7.35
N SER A 483 -3.64 14.95 6.10
CA SER A 483 -3.61 16.10 5.20
C SER A 483 -4.34 15.84 3.91
N LEU A 484 -5.42 16.56 3.66
CA LEU A 484 -6.17 16.48 2.41
C LEU A 484 -5.39 16.93 1.16
N THR A 485 -4.24 17.59 1.35
CA THR A 485 -3.37 18.02 0.24
C THR A 485 -2.16 17.11 0.03
N ASN A 486 -1.66 16.47 1.10
CA ASN A 486 -0.40 15.72 1.10
C ASN A 486 -0.55 14.22 1.38
N SER A 487 -1.68 13.79 1.96
CA SER A 487 -1.96 12.36 2.19
C SER A 487 -2.54 11.74 0.92
N TYR A 488 -1.75 11.76 -0.14
CA TYR A 488 -2.16 11.24 -1.44
C TYR A 488 -2.22 9.71 -1.45
N MET A 489 -3.02 9.18 -2.34
CA MET A 489 -2.88 7.85 -2.90
C MET A 489 -2.33 7.96 -4.32
N SER A 490 -1.71 6.92 -4.88
CA SER A 490 -1.21 6.99 -6.25
C SER A 490 -0.94 5.65 -6.90
N ASP A 491 -1.54 5.42 -8.07
CA ASP A 491 -1.23 4.28 -8.94
C ASP A 491 0.09 4.45 -9.70
N ASP A 492 0.68 5.65 -9.69
CA ASP A 492 1.99 5.92 -10.27
C ASP A 492 3.07 4.99 -9.72
N PHE A 493 2.92 4.57 -8.45
CA PHE A 493 3.81 3.63 -7.77
C PHE A 493 4.06 2.34 -8.56
N PHE A 494 3.03 1.82 -9.23
CA PHE A 494 3.13 0.57 -9.98
C PHE A 494 3.80 0.73 -11.34
N THR A 495 4.16 1.96 -11.71
CA THR A 495 4.77 2.29 -13.01
C THR A 495 6.22 2.75 -12.93
N MET A 496 6.79 2.79 -11.74
CA MET A 496 8.17 3.18 -11.46
C MET A 496 9.07 1.97 -11.59
N MET A 497 9.92 1.92 -12.63
CA MET A 497 10.65 0.72 -12.99
C MET A 497 12.15 0.79 -12.71
N ASP A 498 12.72 1.98 -12.49
CA ASP A 498 14.14 2.14 -12.30
C ASP A 498 14.57 1.83 -10.85
N ILE A 499 15.87 1.49 -10.67
CA ILE A 499 16.45 1.21 -9.36
C ILE A 499 16.44 2.49 -8.52
N GLY A 500 16.03 2.36 -7.25
CA GLY A 500 16.00 3.47 -6.29
C GLY A 500 14.69 4.25 -6.27
N GLU A 501 13.78 4.03 -7.22
CA GLU A 501 12.44 4.61 -7.22
C GLU A 501 11.48 3.86 -6.27
N GLY A 502 10.36 4.48 -5.93
CA GLY A 502 9.25 3.86 -5.18
C GLY A 502 8.78 4.63 -3.95
N PHE A 503 9.40 5.77 -3.62
CA PHE A 503 8.91 6.66 -2.56
C PHE A 503 8.01 7.79 -3.08
N LEU A 504 7.75 7.82 -4.39
CA LEU A 504 7.04 8.89 -5.09
C LEU A 504 7.68 10.27 -4.90
N GLY A 505 9.01 10.29 -4.77
CA GLY A 505 9.80 11.50 -4.65
C GLY A 505 9.94 12.29 -5.96
N SER A 506 10.77 13.34 -5.92
CA SER A 506 10.96 14.25 -7.06
C SER A 506 11.62 13.59 -8.27
N ASN A 507 12.42 12.54 -8.03
CA ASN A 507 13.16 11.83 -9.09
C ASN A 507 12.43 10.58 -9.59
N ASP A 508 11.27 10.26 -9.01
CA ASP A 508 10.51 9.06 -9.38
C ASP A 508 9.61 9.38 -10.57
N GLU A 509 9.87 8.73 -11.71
CA GLU A 509 9.19 8.93 -12.97
C GLU A 509 8.33 7.71 -13.36
N MET A 510 7.31 7.96 -14.15
CA MET A 510 6.44 6.90 -14.68
C MET A 510 6.99 6.36 -16.00
N ASP A 511 7.34 5.09 -16.05
CA ASP A 511 7.74 4.40 -17.29
C ASP A 511 6.54 3.94 -18.13
N LEU A 512 5.40 3.71 -17.48
CA LEU A 512 4.19 3.15 -18.08
C LEU A 512 3.00 4.11 -17.94
N ALA A 513 2.10 4.06 -18.92
CA ALA A 513 0.80 4.70 -18.81
C ALA A 513 -0.15 3.83 -18.00
N VAL A 514 -0.67 4.34 -16.88
CA VAL A 514 -1.61 3.64 -16.00
C VAL A 514 -3.00 4.22 -16.06
N GLY A 515 -4.00 3.35 -15.99
CA GLY A 515 -5.40 3.72 -15.79
C GLY A 515 -6.08 2.73 -14.86
N ARG A 516 -6.99 3.24 -14.03
CA ARG A 516 -7.80 2.42 -13.14
C ARG A 516 -9.25 2.40 -13.60
N MET A 517 -9.84 1.22 -13.70
CA MET A 517 -11.27 1.08 -13.96
C MET A 517 -11.99 0.83 -12.64
N VAL A 518 -12.62 1.87 -12.09
CA VAL A 518 -13.20 1.88 -10.74
C VAL A 518 -14.56 1.19 -10.73
N PHE A 519 -14.66 0.08 -10.01
CA PHE A 519 -15.88 -0.66 -9.76
C PHE A 519 -15.69 -1.62 -8.57
N SER A 520 -16.78 -1.94 -7.86
CA SER A 520 -16.77 -2.81 -6.68
C SER A 520 -17.69 -4.04 -6.81
N ASN A 521 -18.36 -4.23 -7.95
CA ASN A 521 -19.21 -5.39 -8.21
C ASN A 521 -19.29 -5.74 -9.71
N ASP A 522 -19.77 -6.96 -10.03
CA ASP A 522 -19.83 -7.48 -11.39
C ASP A 522 -20.65 -6.64 -12.35
N ALA A 523 -21.75 -6.04 -11.88
CA ALA A 523 -22.61 -5.20 -12.74
C ALA A 523 -21.87 -3.94 -13.18
N GLN A 524 -21.15 -3.29 -12.29
CA GLN A 524 -20.34 -2.12 -12.59
C GLN A 524 -19.12 -2.49 -13.47
N ALA A 525 -18.46 -3.63 -13.19
CA ALA A 525 -17.37 -4.14 -14.04
C ALA A 525 -17.82 -4.34 -15.47
N ARG A 526 -19.00 -4.94 -15.66
CA ARG A 526 -19.62 -5.15 -16.97
C ARG A 526 -19.90 -3.80 -17.67
N VAL A 527 -20.51 -2.85 -16.96
CA VAL A 527 -20.79 -1.51 -17.50
C VAL A 527 -19.49 -0.84 -17.98
N ALA A 528 -18.43 -0.89 -17.19
CA ALA A 528 -17.15 -0.29 -17.55
C ALA A 528 -16.55 -0.91 -18.83
N VAL A 529 -16.64 -2.22 -19.01
CA VAL A 529 -16.17 -2.92 -20.21
C VAL A 529 -17.07 -2.62 -21.41
N ASP A 530 -18.40 -2.69 -21.23
CA ASP A 530 -19.37 -2.42 -22.29
C ASP A 530 -19.22 -1.00 -22.85
N LYS A 531 -19.02 0.01 -22.00
CA LYS A 531 -18.78 1.40 -22.42
C LYS A 531 -17.51 1.54 -23.27
N VAL A 532 -16.43 0.84 -22.92
CA VAL A 532 -15.19 0.86 -23.72
C VAL A 532 -15.43 0.25 -25.11
N ILE A 533 -16.09 -0.91 -25.15
CA ILE A 533 -16.39 -1.61 -26.42
C ILE A 533 -17.32 -0.76 -27.29
N GLU A 534 -18.37 -0.21 -26.70
CA GLU A 534 -19.32 0.67 -27.41
C GLU A 534 -18.65 1.95 -27.92
N TYR A 535 -17.85 2.62 -27.07
CA TYR A 535 -17.15 3.85 -27.44
C TYR A 535 -16.22 3.63 -28.65
N GLU A 536 -15.49 2.54 -28.68
CA GLU A 536 -14.53 2.23 -29.76
C GLU A 536 -15.19 1.65 -31.04
N SER A 537 -16.50 1.38 -30.99
CA SER A 537 -17.19 0.87 -32.16
C SER A 537 -17.20 1.90 -33.32
N PRO A 538 -17.07 1.46 -34.60
CA PRO A 538 -17.10 2.38 -35.74
C PRO A 538 -18.39 3.19 -35.84
N GLU A 539 -19.51 2.65 -35.38
CA GLU A 539 -20.83 3.23 -35.40
C GLU A 539 -20.97 4.43 -34.46
N ASN A 540 -20.08 4.51 -33.44
CA ASN A 540 -20.15 5.55 -32.43
C ASN A 540 -19.41 6.85 -32.79
N LYS A 541 -18.94 6.97 -34.02
CA LYS A 541 -18.32 8.20 -34.50
C LYS A 541 -19.39 9.18 -35.00
N GLY A 542 -19.21 10.46 -34.69
CA GLY A 542 -20.16 11.48 -35.10
C GLY A 542 -19.65 12.92 -34.95
N SER A 543 -20.49 13.90 -35.28
CA SER A 543 -20.14 15.32 -35.14
C SER A 543 -19.85 15.77 -33.71
N TRP A 544 -20.28 14.98 -32.69
CA TRP A 544 -20.03 15.25 -31.32
C TRP A 544 -18.52 15.16 -30.96
N ASN A 545 -17.75 14.41 -31.75
CA ASN A 545 -16.29 14.28 -31.57
C ASN A 545 -15.56 15.62 -31.83
N ASN A 546 -16.19 16.59 -32.50
CA ASN A 546 -15.64 17.92 -32.70
C ASN A 546 -16.01 18.90 -31.57
N SER A 547 -16.78 18.46 -30.58
CA SER A 547 -17.28 19.33 -29.53
C SER A 547 -16.41 19.24 -28.26
N PHE A 548 -16.03 20.40 -27.76
CA PHE A 548 -15.29 20.53 -26.48
C PHE A 548 -16.04 21.51 -25.58
N THR A 549 -16.31 21.12 -24.34
CA THR A 549 -17.06 21.93 -23.38
C THR A 549 -16.16 22.37 -22.25
N LEU A 550 -16.02 23.67 -22.04
CA LEU A 550 -15.44 24.27 -20.86
C LEU A 550 -16.56 24.56 -19.85
N LEU A 551 -16.35 24.18 -18.63
CA LEU A 551 -17.26 24.42 -17.50
C LEU A 551 -16.48 25.06 -16.36
N SER A 552 -16.91 26.19 -15.84
CA SER A 552 -16.25 26.81 -14.70
C SER A 552 -17.23 27.16 -13.60
N ASP A 553 -16.68 27.22 -12.40
CA ASP A 553 -17.30 27.79 -11.22
C ASP A 553 -17.62 29.28 -11.40
N ASP A 554 -18.42 29.85 -10.51
CA ASP A 554 -18.62 31.28 -10.38
C ASP A 554 -17.49 31.95 -9.59
N VAL A 555 -17.58 33.25 -9.47
CA VAL A 555 -16.59 34.10 -8.77
C VAL A 555 -17.20 34.57 -7.46
N ASP A 556 -16.96 33.82 -6.38
CA ASP A 556 -17.35 34.20 -5.02
C ASP A 556 -16.39 35.23 -4.41
N GLU A 557 -15.09 35.05 -4.69
CA GLU A 557 -14.00 35.90 -4.23
C GLU A 557 -13.32 36.60 -5.43
N GLU A 558 -12.94 37.89 -5.32
CA GLU A 558 -12.38 38.65 -6.43
C GLU A 558 -11.20 37.98 -7.14
N TRP A 559 -10.42 37.16 -6.45
CA TRP A 559 -9.29 36.45 -7.05
C TRP A 559 -9.69 35.27 -7.94
N GLU A 560 -10.89 34.73 -7.81
CA GLU A 560 -11.34 33.50 -8.50
C GLU A 560 -11.61 33.70 -9.98
N TYR A 561 -11.76 34.96 -10.44
CA TYR A 561 -11.90 35.23 -11.86
C TYR A 561 -10.74 34.64 -12.69
N ILE A 562 -9.58 34.39 -12.06
CA ILE A 562 -8.43 33.77 -12.73
C ILE A 562 -8.76 32.36 -13.22
N ILE A 563 -9.67 31.64 -12.56
CA ILE A 563 -10.12 30.29 -12.94
C ILE A 563 -10.74 30.33 -14.32
N GLN A 564 -11.71 31.25 -14.52
CA GLN A 564 -12.39 31.43 -15.79
C GLN A 564 -11.43 31.96 -16.87
N GLU A 565 -10.58 32.95 -16.55
CA GLU A 565 -9.59 33.50 -17.49
C GLU A 565 -8.62 32.40 -17.98
N LYS A 566 -8.10 31.56 -17.09
CA LYS A 566 -7.14 30.52 -17.48
C LYS A 566 -7.80 29.35 -18.22
N LEU A 567 -9.04 29.02 -17.89
CA LEU A 567 -9.80 28.02 -18.62
C LEU A 567 -10.12 28.54 -20.04
N ASP A 568 -10.42 29.82 -20.19
CA ASP A 568 -10.60 30.47 -21.49
C ASP A 568 -9.35 30.39 -22.37
N LEU A 569 -8.17 30.63 -21.79
CA LEU A 569 -6.90 30.49 -22.53
C LEU A 569 -6.68 29.06 -23.03
N VAL A 570 -7.04 28.03 -22.24
CA VAL A 570 -7.00 26.63 -22.69
C VAL A 570 -7.92 26.45 -23.93
N GLY A 571 -9.13 26.99 -23.90
CA GLY A 571 -10.05 26.92 -25.04
C GLY A 571 -9.53 27.64 -26.28
N ASP A 572 -8.97 28.82 -26.13
CA ASP A 572 -8.40 29.62 -27.22
C ASP A 572 -7.17 28.94 -27.84
N ASP A 573 -6.32 28.30 -27.01
CA ASP A 573 -5.17 27.53 -27.47
C ASP A 573 -5.58 26.26 -28.21
N LEU A 574 -6.62 25.56 -27.70
CA LEU A 574 -7.22 24.42 -28.41
C LEU A 574 -7.74 24.82 -29.79
N GLN A 575 -8.54 25.88 -29.91
CA GLN A 575 -9.06 26.35 -31.22
C GLN A 575 -7.96 26.78 -32.18
N ARG A 576 -6.87 27.37 -31.64
CA ARG A 576 -5.73 27.80 -32.47
C ARG A 576 -4.94 26.59 -33.00
N ASN A 577 -4.71 25.60 -32.19
CA ASN A 577 -3.90 24.41 -32.52
C ASN A 577 -4.72 23.30 -33.20
N LYS A 578 -6.00 23.20 -32.89
CA LYS A 578 -6.97 22.21 -33.42
C LYS A 578 -8.25 22.86 -33.86
N PRO A 579 -8.21 23.58 -35.02
CA PRO A 579 -9.34 24.44 -35.50
C PRO A 579 -10.64 23.67 -35.82
N PHE A 580 -10.61 22.36 -35.89
CA PHE A 580 -11.79 21.52 -36.04
C PHE A 580 -12.63 21.39 -34.76
N LEU A 581 -12.07 21.73 -33.59
CA LEU A 581 -12.81 21.69 -32.34
C LEU A 581 -13.73 22.89 -32.17
N ASN A 582 -14.99 22.62 -31.85
CA ASN A 582 -15.97 23.62 -31.45
C ASN A 582 -15.98 23.74 -29.93
N VAL A 583 -15.34 24.77 -29.40
CA VAL A 583 -15.29 25.04 -27.98
C VAL A 583 -16.54 25.78 -27.54
N THR A 584 -17.28 25.21 -26.59
CA THR A 584 -18.41 25.83 -25.88
C THR A 584 -17.99 26.20 -24.48
N LYS A 585 -18.25 27.43 -24.06
CA LYS A 585 -17.91 27.94 -22.73
C LYS A 585 -19.19 28.06 -21.90
N LEU A 586 -19.23 27.37 -20.76
CA LEU A 586 -20.29 27.39 -19.75
C LEU A 586 -19.70 27.92 -18.44
N HIS A 587 -19.53 29.24 -18.36
CA HIS A 587 -19.12 29.91 -17.12
C HIS A 587 -20.35 30.23 -16.27
N SER A 588 -20.35 29.88 -15.00
CA SER A 588 -21.51 30.06 -14.11
C SER A 588 -21.98 31.50 -14.06
N ASP A 589 -21.08 32.48 -14.04
CA ASP A 589 -21.40 33.91 -14.02
C ASP A 589 -22.11 34.42 -15.27
N ALA A 590 -22.13 33.66 -16.38
CA ALA A 590 -22.90 34.00 -17.54
C ALA A 590 -24.40 33.67 -17.42
N PHE A 591 -24.80 33.01 -16.32
CA PHE A 591 -26.16 32.57 -16.04
C PHE A 591 -26.70 33.20 -14.76
N THR A 592 -28.00 33.11 -14.58
CA THR A 592 -28.67 33.67 -13.37
C THR A 592 -28.56 32.67 -12.22
N GLN A 593 -27.96 33.11 -11.11
CA GLN A 593 -27.96 32.38 -9.85
C GLN A 593 -29.34 32.47 -9.19
N VAL A 594 -29.81 31.38 -8.61
CA VAL A 594 -31.09 31.26 -7.95
C VAL A 594 -30.87 30.74 -6.52
N ALA A 595 -31.22 31.57 -5.56
CA ALA A 595 -31.17 31.17 -4.14
C ALA A 595 -32.23 30.14 -3.81
N SER A 596 -31.86 29.07 -3.13
CA SER A 596 -32.77 28.03 -2.67
C SER A 596 -32.54 27.68 -1.19
N ALA A 597 -33.46 26.91 -0.60
CA ALA A 597 -33.31 26.44 0.77
C ALA A 597 -32.14 25.46 0.95
N GLY A 598 -31.64 24.88 -0.13
CA GLY A 598 -30.51 23.96 -0.17
C GLY A 598 -29.18 24.60 -0.60
N GLY A 599 -29.11 25.93 -0.66
CA GLY A 599 -27.98 26.70 -1.18
C GLY A 599 -28.30 27.35 -2.52
N ASP A 600 -27.38 28.16 -3.00
CA ASP A 600 -27.49 28.80 -4.31
C ASP A 600 -27.28 27.76 -5.43
N ARG A 601 -27.86 28.03 -6.62
CA ARG A 601 -27.85 27.12 -7.77
C ARG A 601 -27.78 27.90 -9.07
N TYR A 602 -27.29 27.25 -10.15
CA TYR A 602 -27.30 27.74 -11.49
C TYR A 602 -28.13 26.84 -12.44
N PRO A 603 -29.48 26.81 -12.35
CA PRO A 603 -30.30 25.93 -13.19
C PRO A 603 -30.10 26.11 -14.69
N GLY A 604 -29.67 27.30 -15.12
CA GLY A 604 -29.33 27.59 -16.51
C GLY A 604 -28.08 26.86 -16.98
N VAL A 605 -27.05 26.76 -16.12
CA VAL A 605 -25.81 26.02 -16.41
C VAL A 605 -26.09 24.53 -16.46
N GLU A 606 -26.82 24.02 -15.45
CA GLU A 606 -27.21 22.60 -15.34
C GLU A 606 -27.95 22.18 -16.63
N ALA A 607 -29.00 22.91 -17.04
CA ALA A 607 -29.74 22.61 -18.25
C ALA A 607 -28.88 22.72 -19.53
N ALA A 608 -27.94 23.68 -19.59
CA ALA A 608 -27.05 23.83 -20.73
C ALA A 608 -26.06 22.67 -20.82
N LEU A 609 -25.52 22.20 -19.68
CA LEU A 609 -24.64 21.06 -19.60
C LEU A 609 -25.35 19.74 -19.98
N GLU A 610 -26.55 19.48 -19.42
CA GLU A 610 -27.37 18.32 -19.79
C GLU A 610 -27.67 18.30 -21.33
N ASN A 611 -28.01 19.45 -21.90
CA ASN A 611 -28.24 19.56 -23.32
C ASN A 611 -26.98 19.27 -24.13
N ARG A 612 -25.82 19.76 -23.71
CA ARG A 612 -24.52 19.43 -24.33
C ARG A 612 -24.19 17.96 -24.25
N LEU A 613 -24.37 17.34 -23.11
CA LEU A 613 -24.16 15.89 -22.90
C LEU A 613 -25.10 15.08 -23.79
N SER A 614 -26.38 15.46 -23.89
CA SER A 614 -27.36 14.78 -24.74
C SER A 614 -27.03 14.88 -26.22
N GLN A 615 -26.47 16.01 -26.70
CA GLN A 615 -25.99 16.19 -28.04
C GLN A 615 -24.65 15.49 -28.31
N GLY A 616 -23.90 15.25 -27.27
CA GLY A 616 -22.55 14.69 -27.25
C GLY A 616 -21.47 15.78 -27.27
N THR A 617 -20.42 15.55 -26.48
CA THR A 617 -19.18 16.33 -26.45
C THR A 617 -18.01 15.39 -26.24
N LEU A 618 -16.87 15.63 -26.87
CA LEU A 618 -15.68 14.79 -26.75
C LEU A 618 -15.05 14.90 -25.36
N VAL A 619 -15.03 16.14 -24.84
CA VAL A 619 -14.44 16.44 -23.52
C VAL A 619 -15.34 17.45 -22.80
N VAL A 620 -15.51 17.25 -21.51
CA VAL A 620 -15.94 18.27 -20.55
C VAL A 620 -14.74 18.59 -19.67
N ASN A 621 -14.27 19.83 -19.72
CA ASN A 621 -13.15 20.31 -18.90
C ASN A 621 -13.70 21.32 -17.90
N TYR A 622 -13.72 20.90 -16.63
CA TYR A 622 -14.14 21.69 -15.49
C TYR A 622 -12.96 22.23 -14.72
N PHE A 623 -13.04 23.50 -14.33
CA PHE A 623 -12.12 24.10 -13.37
C PHE A 623 -12.88 24.97 -12.36
N GLY A 624 -12.71 24.70 -11.08
CA GLY A 624 -13.40 25.36 -9.99
C GLY A 624 -13.36 24.59 -8.68
N HIS A 625 -14.20 24.97 -7.72
CA HIS A 625 -14.40 24.26 -6.48
C HIS A 625 -15.11 22.92 -6.69
N GLY A 626 -15.03 22.03 -5.73
CA GLY A 626 -15.75 20.76 -5.73
C GLY A 626 -15.33 19.87 -4.57
N GLY A 627 -15.93 18.70 -4.54
CA GLY A 627 -15.72 17.70 -3.52
C GLY A 627 -16.38 16.37 -3.88
N GLU A 628 -16.45 15.45 -2.94
CA GLU A 628 -17.03 14.12 -3.15
C GLU A 628 -18.50 14.16 -3.62
N ASP A 629 -19.25 15.23 -3.30
CA ASP A 629 -20.68 15.33 -3.61
C ASP A 629 -20.96 15.97 -4.98
N GLY A 630 -20.00 16.71 -5.55
CA GLY A 630 -20.22 17.38 -6.83
C GLY A 630 -19.18 18.43 -7.20
N LEU A 631 -19.43 19.07 -8.33
CA LEU A 631 -18.65 20.19 -8.85
C LEU A 631 -19.32 21.50 -8.44
N SER A 632 -18.54 22.44 -7.95
CA SER A 632 -18.90 23.73 -7.33
C SER A 632 -19.71 23.61 -6.03
N ASN A 633 -19.81 24.71 -5.30
CA ASN A 633 -20.70 24.83 -4.13
C ASN A 633 -22.19 24.80 -4.55
N GLU A 634 -22.49 25.22 -5.75
CA GLU A 634 -23.80 25.27 -6.38
C GLU A 634 -24.21 23.94 -7.06
N PHE A 635 -23.34 22.93 -6.99
CA PHE A 635 -23.55 21.59 -7.52
C PHE A 635 -23.91 21.56 -9.01
N LEU A 636 -23.07 22.13 -9.85
CA LEU A 636 -23.22 22.08 -11.32
C LEU A 636 -23.29 20.65 -11.87
N VAL A 637 -22.66 19.71 -11.18
CA VAL A 637 -22.80 18.26 -11.33
C VAL A 637 -22.89 17.67 -9.93
N ASP A 638 -24.05 17.25 -9.51
CA ASP A 638 -24.25 16.53 -8.26
C ASP A 638 -24.33 15.00 -8.47
N LYS A 639 -24.47 14.24 -7.39
CA LYS A 639 -24.58 12.77 -7.43
C LYS A 639 -25.79 12.29 -8.23
N ASP A 640 -26.91 13.01 -8.16
CA ASP A 640 -28.13 12.63 -8.86
C ASP A 640 -27.98 12.80 -10.37
N LEU A 641 -27.46 13.93 -10.84
CA LEU A 641 -27.13 14.14 -12.25
C LEU A 641 -26.09 13.13 -12.72
N ALA A 642 -25.01 12.92 -11.95
CA ALA A 642 -23.94 11.99 -12.28
C ALA A 642 -24.46 10.56 -12.50
N ALA A 643 -25.38 10.10 -11.66
CA ALA A 643 -25.95 8.76 -11.73
C ALA A 643 -27.02 8.58 -12.81
N THR A 644 -27.69 9.65 -13.24
CA THR A 644 -28.92 9.56 -14.07
C THR A 644 -28.81 10.19 -15.44
N VAL A 645 -27.79 10.99 -15.73
CA VAL A 645 -27.63 11.64 -17.04
C VAL A 645 -27.62 10.62 -18.17
N PHE A 646 -28.42 10.91 -19.23
CA PHE A 646 -28.70 9.95 -20.30
C PHE A 646 -28.18 10.43 -21.66
N HIS A 647 -27.14 9.75 -22.15
CA HIS A 647 -26.57 9.97 -23.51
C HIS A 647 -25.77 8.73 -23.98
N PRO A 648 -26.43 7.59 -24.18
CA PRO A 648 -25.75 6.34 -24.53
C PRO A 648 -24.86 6.47 -25.76
N GLY A 649 -23.69 5.86 -25.70
CA GLY A 649 -22.69 5.88 -26.78
C GLY A 649 -21.85 7.14 -26.87
N ARG A 650 -22.32 8.28 -26.39
CA ARG A 650 -21.64 9.59 -26.55
C ARG A 650 -20.94 10.00 -25.26
N TYR A 651 -20.09 9.13 -24.76
CA TYR A 651 -19.42 9.27 -23.47
C TYR A 651 -18.23 10.24 -23.55
N PRO A 652 -18.28 11.44 -22.93
CA PRO A 652 -17.13 12.34 -22.88
C PRO A 652 -16.02 11.86 -21.96
N LEU A 653 -14.80 12.34 -22.20
CA LEU A 653 -13.78 12.41 -21.16
C LEU A 653 -14.10 13.60 -20.25
N PHE A 654 -14.19 13.38 -18.94
CA PHE A 654 -14.22 14.46 -17.95
C PHE A 654 -12.82 14.79 -17.49
N ILE A 655 -12.44 16.06 -17.56
CA ILE A 655 -11.24 16.62 -16.92
C ILE A 655 -11.75 17.51 -15.80
N THR A 656 -11.41 17.21 -14.56
CA THR A 656 -11.89 17.97 -13.41
C THR A 656 -10.71 18.47 -12.58
N SER A 657 -10.34 19.73 -12.78
CA SER A 657 -9.35 20.43 -11.97
C SER A 657 -10.05 21.02 -10.73
N THR A 658 -10.29 20.17 -9.74
CA THR A 658 -11.03 20.50 -8.52
C THR A 658 -10.56 19.63 -7.34
N CYS A 659 -11.14 19.82 -6.16
CA CYS A 659 -10.80 19.03 -4.96
C CYS A 659 -11.66 17.76 -4.90
N GLU A 660 -11.07 16.61 -4.60
CA GLU A 660 -11.70 15.35 -4.12
C GLU A 660 -12.90 14.80 -4.94
N PHE A 661 -13.15 15.28 -6.15
CA PHE A 661 -14.31 14.86 -6.95
C PHE A 661 -14.34 13.36 -7.25
N SER A 662 -13.16 12.75 -7.28
CA SER A 662 -12.99 11.31 -7.50
C SER A 662 -12.15 10.67 -6.39
N ARG A 663 -12.50 10.91 -5.13
CA ARG A 663 -11.85 10.30 -3.96
C ARG A 663 -12.36 8.86 -3.76
N PHE A 664 -12.11 7.99 -4.72
CA PHE A 664 -12.61 6.61 -4.77
C PHE A 664 -11.92 5.65 -3.78
N ASP A 665 -10.89 6.07 -3.05
CA ASP A 665 -10.32 5.28 -1.97
C ASP A 665 -11.11 5.35 -0.66
N ASN A 666 -12.14 6.20 -0.59
CA ASN A 666 -13.05 6.31 0.53
C ASN A 666 -14.30 5.43 0.32
N HIS A 667 -14.19 4.14 0.60
CA HIS A 667 -15.27 3.18 0.45
C HIS A 667 -16.51 3.46 1.32
N GLU A 668 -16.40 4.34 2.33
CA GLU A 668 -17.54 4.74 3.16
C GLU A 668 -18.45 5.74 2.44
N ARG A 669 -18.00 6.35 1.34
CA ARG A 669 -18.73 7.41 0.64
C ARG A 669 -18.45 7.44 -0.85
N GLN A 670 -19.37 6.92 -1.65
CA GLN A 670 -19.28 7.00 -3.09
C GLN A 670 -19.32 8.45 -3.60
N THR A 671 -18.39 8.80 -4.49
CA THR A 671 -18.27 10.16 -5.04
C THR A 671 -19.11 10.39 -6.30
N ALA A 672 -19.37 11.66 -6.65
CA ALA A 672 -20.02 12.00 -7.92
C ALA A 672 -19.15 11.61 -9.14
N GLY A 673 -17.81 11.62 -8.98
CA GLY A 673 -16.88 11.14 -10.01
C GLY A 673 -17.00 9.64 -10.28
N GLU A 674 -17.19 8.81 -9.27
CA GLU A 674 -17.46 7.38 -9.45
C GLU A 674 -18.83 7.16 -10.11
N LEU A 675 -19.86 7.84 -9.64
CA LEU A 675 -21.23 7.72 -10.18
C LEU A 675 -21.30 8.07 -11.66
N ILE A 676 -20.64 9.15 -12.10
CA ILE A 676 -20.63 9.54 -13.51
C ILE A 676 -19.84 8.54 -14.39
N TYR A 677 -18.80 7.91 -13.83
CA TYR A 677 -18.08 6.83 -14.52
C TYR A 677 -18.91 5.55 -14.62
N GLN A 678 -19.58 5.17 -13.55
CA GLN A 678 -20.35 3.93 -13.42
C GLN A 678 -21.76 4.02 -14.04
N ASN A 679 -22.22 5.20 -14.48
CA ASN A 679 -23.53 5.37 -15.08
C ASN A 679 -23.68 4.51 -16.36
N PRO A 680 -24.63 3.54 -16.40
CA PRO A 680 -24.73 2.59 -17.51
C PRO A 680 -25.36 3.17 -18.78
N THR A 681 -26.00 4.33 -18.69
CA THR A 681 -26.77 4.93 -19.78
C THR A 681 -26.22 6.29 -20.24
N GLY A 682 -25.10 6.70 -19.68
CA GLY A 682 -24.47 7.99 -19.96
C GLY A 682 -23.18 8.17 -19.19
N GLY A 683 -22.94 9.38 -18.67
CA GLY A 683 -21.77 9.71 -17.88
C GLY A 683 -20.47 9.73 -18.70
N ALA A 684 -19.36 9.37 -18.10
CA ALA A 684 -18.03 9.50 -18.67
C ALA A 684 -17.49 8.19 -19.25
N ILE A 685 -16.67 8.25 -20.33
CA ILE A 685 -15.83 7.13 -20.75
C ILE A 685 -14.60 6.99 -19.87
N GLY A 686 -14.19 8.05 -19.24
CA GLY A 686 -13.11 8.14 -18.30
C GLY A 686 -13.03 9.52 -17.68
N LEU A 687 -12.27 9.62 -16.59
CA LEU A 687 -12.02 10.89 -15.91
C LEU A 687 -10.52 11.10 -15.73
N ILE A 688 -10.05 12.32 -15.96
CA ILE A 688 -8.80 12.81 -15.40
C ILE A 688 -9.18 13.74 -14.26
N SER A 689 -9.00 13.28 -13.03
CA SER A 689 -9.57 13.89 -11.85
C SER A 689 -8.64 13.80 -10.65
N THR A 690 -9.01 14.44 -9.55
CA THR A 690 -8.22 14.50 -8.33
C THR A 690 -8.89 13.70 -7.20
N THR A 691 -8.06 13.09 -6.39
CA THR A 691 -8.48 12.32 -5.21
C THR A 691 -8.26 13.08 -3.90
N ARG A 692 -7.60 14.22 -3.96
CA ARG A 692 -7.30 15.12 -2.83
C ARG A 692 -7.45 16.57 -3.27
N GLN A 693 -7.23 17.48 -2.35
CA GLN A 693 -7.31 18.92 -2.62
C GLN A 693 -6.15 19.40 -3.50
N ILE A 694 -6.48 20.14 -4.55
CA ILE A 694 -5.51 20.73 -5.47
C ILE A 694 -5.47 22.26 -5.28
N TYR A 695 -4.26 22.81 -5.31
CA TYR A 695 -4.09 24.27 -5.30
C TYR A 695 -4.45 24.88 -6.66
N VAL A 696 -5.12 26.03 -6.67
CA VAL A 696 -5.56 26.69 -7.91
C VAL A 696 -4.40 26.95 -8.89
N THR A 697 -3.24 27.38 -8.39
CA THR A 697 -2.03 27.57 -9.20
C THR A 697 -1.56 26.29 -9.88
N ASN A 698 -1.68 25.16 -9.17
CA ASN A 698 -1.34 23.84 -9.69
C ASN A 698 -2.39 23.37 -10.70
N GLY A 699 -3.67 23.59 -10.44
CA GLY A 699 -4.76 23.31 -11.37
C GLY A 699 -4.62 24.05 -12.69
N ILE A 700 -4.24 25.33 -12.65
CA ILE A 700 -3.95 26.14 -13.86
C ILE A 700 -2.83 25.51 -14.69
N SER A 701 -1.67 25.28 -14.07
CA SER A 701 -0.49 24.74 -14.78
C SER A 701 -0.77 23.35 -15.32
N TYR A 702 -1.42 22.51 -14.54
CA TYR A 702 -1.76 21.15 -14.91
C TYR A 702 -2.72 21.09 -16.08
N ASN A 703 -3.81 21.89 -16.07
CA ASN A 703 -4.82 21.89 -17.12
C ASN A 703 -4.24 22.32 -18.48
N ASP A 704 -3.36 23.32 -18.49
CA ASP A 704 -2.63 23.75 -19.70
C ASP A 704 -1.70 22.65 -20.22
N ILE A 705 -0.84 22.07 -19.37
CA ILE A 705 0.09 21.01 -19.76
C ILE A 705 -0.68 19.76 -20.27
N LEU A 706 -1.73 19.36 -19.57
CA LEU A 706 -2.55 18.21 -19.96
C LEU A 706 -3.21 18.43 -21.31
N SER A 707 -3.80 19.59 -21.55
CA SER A 707 -4.48 19.90 -22.81
C SER A 707 -3.53 19.86 -24.01
N ARG A 708 -2.31 20.37 -23.86
CA ARG A 708 -1.26 20.29 -24.89
C ARG A 708 -0.86 18.85 -25.22
N ASN A 709 -0.70 18.01 -24.19
CA ASN A 709 -0.34 16.60 -24.36
C ASN A 709 -1.49 15.77 -24.94
N LEU A 710 -2.71 15.95 -24.43
CA LEU A 710 -3.91 15.19 -24.83
C LEU A 710 -4.26 15.43 -26.30
N PHE A 711 -4.13 16.67 -26.76
CA PHE A 711 -4.41 17.06 -28.16
C PHE A 711 -3.16 17.15 -29.02
N SER A 712 -2.01 16.70 -28.54
CA SER A 712 -0.74 16.64 -29.31
C SER A 712 -0.47 17.91 -30.07
N PHE A 713 -0.34 19.08 -29.40
CA PHE A 713 -0.12 20.36 -30.07
C PHE A 713 1.11 20.30 -30.97
N GLY A 714 0.95 20.76 -32.22
CA GLY A 714 1.99 20.70 -33.24
C GLY A 714 2.16 19.36 -33.93
N SER A 715 1.30 18.35 -33.62
CA SER A 715 1.32 17.02 -34.25
C SER A 715 -0.11 16.48 -34.38
N ASP A 716 -0.32 15.53 -35.28
CA ASP A 716 -1.55 14.76 -35.42
C ASP A 716 -1.38 13.30 -34.94
N ASP A 717 -0.29 13.00 -34.24
CA ASP A 717 -0.06 11.70 -33.63
C ASP A 717 -0.64 11.69 -32.19
N TYR A 718 -1.90 11.27 -32.10
CA TYR A 718 -2.61 11.22 -30.81
C TYR A 718 -2.30 9.96 -30.03
N THR A 719 -1.86 10.14 -28.80
CA THR A 719 -1.60 9.05 -27.85
C THR A 719 -2.88 8.61 -27.12
N SER A 720 -2.79 7.58 -26.27
CA SER A 720 -3.89 7.28 -25.35
C SER A 720 -4.04 8.36 -24.28
N ILE A 721 -5.22 8.40 -23.64
CA ILE A 721 -5.50 9.36 -22.56
C ILE A 721 -4.50 9.21 -21.41
N ALA A 722 -4.24 7.97 -20.99
CA ALA A 722 -3.27 7.69 -19.92
C ALA A 722 -1.83 8.08 -20.29
N GLU A 723 -1.42 7.89 -21.54
CA GLU A 723 -0.08 8.31 -21.99
C GLU A 723 0.05 9.83 -22.05
N ALA A 724 -1.02 10.53 -22.44
CA ALA A 724 -1.06 11.99 -22.39
C ALA A 724 -0.94 12.50 -20.94
N LEU A 725 -1.62 11.84 -19.99
CA LEU A 725 -1.49 12.13 -18.56
C LEU A 725 -0.08 11.85 -18.04
N ARG A 726 0.52 10.71 -18.39
CA ARG A 726 1.89 10.36 -18.01
C ARG A 726 2.88 11.46 -18.42
N LYS A 727 2.80 11.90 -19.68
CA LYS A 727 3.61 13.01 -20.21
C LYS A 727 3.35 14.31 -19.45
N ALA A 728 2.09 14.63 -19.18
CA ALA A 728 1.74 15.83 -18.42
C ALA A 728 2.32 15.79 -17.00
N LYS A 729 2.29 14.63 -16.32
CA LYS A 729 2.88 14.46 -15.00
C LYS A 729 4.41 14.60 -15.00
N SER A 730 5.11 14.20 -16.06
CA SER A 730 6.56 14.38 -16.17
C SER A 730 6.97 15.85 -16.36
N GLU A 731 6.11 16.67 -16.98
CA GLU A 731 6.33 18.10 -17.14
C GLU A 731 5.92 18.92 -15.89
N PHE A 732 5.09 18.33 -15.00
CA PHE A 732 4.52 19.03 -13.87
C PHE A 732 5.46 18.98 -12.64
N SER A 733 5.77 20.14 -12.07
CA SER A 733 6.86 20.29 -11.10
C SER A 733 6.49 19.97 -9.64
N ASP A 734 5.21 20.12 -9.26
CA ASP A 734 4.79 19.84 -7.87
C ASP A 734 4.67 18.34 -7.63
N VAL A 735 5.57 17.80 -6.80
CA VAL A 735 5.73 16.36 -6.58
C VAL A 735 4.49 15.74 -5.91
N ASN A 736 3.92 16.39 -4.89
CA ASN A 736 2.76 15.85 -4.18
C ASN A 736 1.48 16.01 -5.00
N GLN A 737 1.31 17.15 -5.64
CA GLN A 737 0.10 17.46 -6.39
C GLN A 737 -0.02 16.62 -7.69
N LYS A 738 1.09 16.24 -8.34
CA LYS A 738 0.99 15.31 -9.48
C LYS A 738 0.51 13.92 -9.07
N ARG A 739 0.69 13.51 -7.80
CA ARG A 739 0.31 12.18 -7.31
C ARG A 739 -1.17 12.03 -6.99
N ILE A 740 -1.88 13.14 -6.74
CA ILE A 740 -3.33 13.13 -6.50
C ILE A 740 -4.18 13.05 -7.78
N ILE A 741 -3.56 13.18 -8.94
CA ILE A 741 -4.23 13.20 -10.23
C ILE A 741 -4.28 11.79 -10.82
N PHE A 742 -5.46 11.33 -11.18
CA PHE A 742 -5.70 9.98 -11.70
C PHE A 742 -6.35 10.01 -13.07
N TYR A 743 -6.10 8.95 -13.84
CA TYR A 743 -6.94 8.58 -14.94
C TYR A 743 -7.82 7.38 -14.53
N ILE A 744 -9.12 7.63 -14.41
CA ILE A 744 -10.14 6.60 -14.25
C ILE A 744 -10.60 6.20 -15.65
N GLY A 745 -10.27 4.98 -16.06
CA GLY A 745 -10.56 4.45 -17.38
C GLY A 745 -9.50 3.48 -17.89
N ASP A 746 -9.71 2.94 -19.08
CA ASP A 746 -8.78 2.02 -19.73
C ASP A 746 -7.54 2.75 -20.27
N PRO A 747 -6.30 2.37 -19.87
CA PRO A 747 -5.08 3.11 -20.21
C PRO A 747 -4.75 3.16 -21.71
N ALA A 748 -5.27 2.22 -22.51
CA ALA A 748 -5.02 2.20 -23.94
C ALA A 748 -6.08 2.99 -24.75
N LEU A 749 -7.13 3.50 -24.09
CA LEU A 749 -8.20 4.25 -24.74
C LEU A 749 -7.66 5.55 -25.36
N LYS A 750 -8.04 5.79 -26.61
CA LYS A 750 -7.76 7.06 -27.31
C LYS A 750 -9.06 7.84 -27.50
N LEU A 751 -8.98 9.17 -27.42
CA LEU A 751 -10.08 10.00 -27.81
C LEU A 751 -10.36 9.84 -29.33
N HIS A 752 -11.63 9.90 -29.71
CA HIS A 752 -12.07 9.91 -31.10
C HIS A 752 -11.85 11.30 -31.72
N ILE A 753 -10.59 11.75 -31.77
CA ILE A 753 -10.25 13.03 -32.42
C ILE A 753 -10.38 12.86 -33.93
N PRO A 754 -11.07 13.77 -34.61
CA PRO A 754 -11.33 13.72 -36.06
C PRO A 754 -10.08 13.69 -36.93
#